data_cebb30572a79f20acdcef1bf0d84a504
#
_entry.id   cebb30572a79f20acdcef1bf0d84a504
#
_cell.length_a   1.000
_cell.length_b   1.000
_cell.length_c   1.000
_cell.angle_alpha   90.00
_cell.angle_beta   90.00
_cell.angle_gamma   90.00
#
_symmetry.space_group_name_H-M   'P 1'
#
loop_
_entity.id
_entity.type
_entity.pdbx_description
1 polymer ?
#
loop_
_entity_poly.entity_id
_entity_poly.type
_entity_poly.pdbx_seq_one_letter_code
_entity_poly.pdbx_strand_id
1 'polypeptide(L)'
;MKVQHLFYLLLSCALYASCSSPCRVVWTEGPTDPESGTALHTMQILNPPAGTDWTIWFGQFRTPVTMQEGAPAAIEHVSGTLYRVIPGTDTDGKTMSLSYSARPLVNQCRAPEGFYLQKKGEKPVPLKVSYSFLPAEKARTFEWHHVATGVFDIIPRLKQVEVRDGTTNIQYLAVNDTKYDPQQVPGWYRITLDGAIHVEAADREGAIHAVATLNKLRQNTEDFNVPDCVITDWPDLPYRGLMLDISRNFTRKDDLLRLIDILVEYKVDRLHLHFGDDEGWRIEIDGLPELTSYGAFRGIPELQEDGSIKEPYALQPTYCGSLDRDDAASPANGYYSHADFVEILEHAWDRGIRVIPEFDTPGHSRAAVKSMEVRAARTGDRTYLLSEPEDKSEYVSVQDYTDNVINVALPSTYAFIGKVFDSLIAMYKEAGAPLEAIHIGGDEVPEGAWTGSPACLALLEANGKADTAWLIDYYINRVLDIAEERGVKIAGWQDICQGLEPATLERLKRNLAFANLWTVSHGQDELAYQFANQGIPVVISNAPNCYLDFAYDYGKEERGHSWGGFVDERRTFSLLPYDTYRSVRWDDYGRMADISQADAGKTPLLPEARGNIIGVQGQLWAETLRSFDHVTYYIFPKALGLFERGWNASPAWEKTTVSDDPAFTEDFDRFFSIITDREYPYYESLGISYHRH
;
A
#
# COMPACT_ATOMS: atom_id res chain seq x y z
N MET A 1 -10.80 72.66 12.31
CA MET A 1 -10.75 71.33 12.95
C MET A 1 -10.90 70.19 11.96
N LYS A 2 -10.22 70.21 10.79
CA LYS A 2 -10.27 69.15 9.77
C LYS A 2 -8.90 68.88 9.11
N VAL A 3 -7.79 69.37 9.64
CA VAL A 3 -6.47 69.18 9.07
C VAL A 3 -5.57 68.32 9.96
N GLN A 4 -5.90 68.12 11.21
CA GLN A 4 -5.10 67.34 12.16
C GLN A 4 -5.38 65.80 12.10
N HIS A 5 -6.46 65.35 11.49
CA HIS A 5 -6.77 63.93 11.37
C HIS A 5 -6.17 63.25 10.12
N LEU A 6 -5.68 64.07 9.17
CA LEU A 6 -5.03 63.52 7.95
C LEU A 6 -3.57 63.17 8.17
N PHE A 7 -2.92 63.79 9.18
CA PHE A 7 -1.53 63.54 9.50
C PHE A 7 -1.33 62.29 10.36
N TYR A 8 -2.31 61.89 11.15
CA TYR A 8 -2.20 60.63 11.94
C TYR A 8 -2.49 59.37 11.10
N LEU A 9 -3.28 59.48 9.99
CA LEU A 9 -3.49 58.36 9.08
C LEU A 9 -2.29 58.11 8.16
N LEU A 10 -1.47 59.10 7.86
CA LEU A 10 -0.25 58.97 7.06
C LEU A 10 0.95 58.48 7.87
N LEU A 11 0.99 58.72 9.20
CA LEU A 11 2.03 58.18 10.04
C LEU A 11 1.81 56.72 10.47
N SER A 12 0.57 56.25 10.50
CA SER A 12 0.26 54.83 10.77
C SER A 12 0.50 53.92 9.54
N CYS A 13 0.48 54.48 8.33
CA CYS A 13 0.83 53.75 7.11
C CYS A 13 2.35 53.64 6.86
N ALA A 14 3.17 54.49 7.50
CA ALA A 14 4.64 54.45 7.32
C ALA A 14 5.37 53.47 8.26
N LEU A 15 4.66 52.84 9.21
CA LEU A 15 5.23 51.85 10.13
C LEU A 15 4.92 50.39 9.71
N TYR A 16 4.29 50.16 8.56
CA TYR A 16 4.04 48.84 7.98
C TYR A 16 4.79 48.56 6.67
N ALA A 17 5.84 49.32 6.37
CA ALA A 17 6.59 49.14 5.14
C ALA A 17 8.01 48.56 5.39
N SER A 18 8.06 47.41 6.09
CA SER A 18 9.15 46.43 5.89
C SER A 18 8.60 45.02 6.13
N CYS A 19 7.57 44.61 5.43
CA CYS A 19 7.32 43.23 5.23
C CYS A 19 8.35 42.72 4.22
N SER A 20 9.51 42.26 4.70
CA SER A 20 10.37 41.38 3.92
C SER A 20 9.48 40.25 3.42
N SER A 21 9.51 39.97 2.14
CA SER A 21 8.76 38.81 1.58
C SER A 21 9.14 37.57 2.39
N PRO A 22 8.19 36.69 2.75
CA PRO A 22 8.49 35.52 3.57
C PRO A 22 9.51 34.61 2.87
N CYS A 23 10.28 33.88 3.65
CA CYS A 23 11.18 32.85 3.15
C CYS A 23 10.36 31.85 2.32
N ARG A 24 10.86 31.45 1.17
CA ARG A 24 10.21 30.45 0.27
C ARG A 24 11.25 29.70 -0.55
N VAL A 25 10.85 28.56 -1.08
CA VAL A 25 11.70 27.71 -1.92
C VAL A 25 11.20 27.72 -3.36
N VAL A 26 12.12 27.80 -4.31
CA VAL A 26 11.89 27.50 -5.72
C VAL A 26 12.75 26.30 -6.06
N TRP A 27 12.11 25.21 -6.45
CA TRP A 27 12.81 23.99 -6.83
C TRP A 27 12.64 23.74 -8.34
N THR A 28 13.76 23.40 -9.00
CA THR A 28 13.83 23.21 -10.44
C THR A 28 14.44 21.87 -10.76
N GLU A 29 13.72 21.06 -11.55
CA GLU A 29 14.24 19.82 -12.11
C GLU A 29 15.31 20.12 -13.14
N GLY A 30 16.47 19.49 -12.99
CA GLY A 30 17.56 19.57 -13.96
C GLY A 30 17.52 18.41 -14.95
N PRO A 31 18.17 18.59 -16.11
CA PRO A 31 18.27 17.53 -17.12
C PRO A 31 19.09 16.34 -16.60
N THR A 32 18.75 15.15 -17.06
CA THR A 32 19.52 13.94 -16.78
C THR A 32 20.83 13.96 -17.58
N ASP A 33 21.93 13.75 -16.91
CA ASP A 33 23.22 13.48 -17.54
C ASP A 33 23.24 12.03 -18.02
N PRO A 34 23.41 11.81 -19.33
CA PRO A 34 23.38 10.46 -19.91
C PRO A 34 24.57 9.58 -19.52
N GLU A 35 25.69 10.16 -19.05
CA GLU A 35 26.87 9.40 -18.64
C GLU A 35 26.74 8.89 -17.19
N SER A 36 26.28 9.75 -16.28
CA SER A 36 26.10 9.37 -14.86
C SER A 36 24.72 8.81 -14.54
N GLY A 37 23.71 9.05 -15.38
CA GLY A 37 22.32 8.69 -15.10
C GLY A 37 21.68 9.52 -13.98
N THR A 38 22.33 10.63 -13.55
CA THR A 38 21.82 11.54 -12.51
C THR A 38 21.33 12.85 -13.11
N ALA A 39 20.46 13.57 -12.40
CA ALA A 39 19.99 14.89 -12.79
C ALA A 39 20.52 15.96 -11.84
N LEU A 40 20.91 17.12 -12.40
CA LEU A 40 21.39 18.24 -11.61
C LEU A 40 20.24 19.19 -11.25
N HIS A 41 19.62 18.96 -10.09
CA HIS A 41 18.53 19.80 -9.59
C HIS A 41 19.02 21.08 -8.94
N THR A 42 18.16 22.10 -8.93
CA THR A 42 18.46 23.38 -8.29
C THR A 42 17.39 23.75 -7.26
N MET A 43 17.83 24.13 -6.07
CA MET A 43 16.99 24.65 -5.00
C MET A 43 17.39 26.10 -4.70
N GLN A 44 16.49 27.03 -4.89
CA GLN A 44 16.68 28.44 -4.53
C GLN A 44 15.86 28.74 -3.29
N ILE A 45 16.55 29.23 -2.25
CA ILE A 45 15.94 29.71 -1.01
C ILE A 45 15.89 31.23 -1.11
N LEU A 46 14.67 31.75 -1.27
CA LEU A 46 14.43 33.18 -1.42
C LEU A 46 14.15 33.79 -0.04
N ASN A 47 14.79 34.89 0.26
CA ASN A 47 14.70 35.61 1.54
C ASN A 47 14.96 34.69 2.76
N PRO A 48 16.09 33.93 2.79
CA PRO A 48 16.45 33.15 3.96
C PRO A 48 16.68 34.09 5.17
N PRO A 49 16.59 33.59 6.41
CA PRO A 49 17.02 34.36 7.57
C PRO A 49 18.49 34.78 7.46
N ALA A 50 18.84 35.93 8.04
CA ALA A 50 20.24 36.31 8.21
C ALA A 50 20.94 35.38 9.20
N GLY A 51 22.27 35.24 9.05
CA GLY A 51 23.08 34.32 9.85
C GLY A 51 22.93 32.84 9.40
N THR A 52 23.41 31.97 10.26
CA THR A 52 23.41 30.50 9.99
C THR A 52 22.62 29.69 11.01
N ASP A 53 21.93 30.34 11.96
CA ASP A 53 21.17 29.67 13.03
C ASP A 53 19.77 29.29 12.58
N TRP A 54 19.67 28.68 11.39
CA TRP A 54 18.41 28.16 10.83
C TRP A 54 18.68 26.93 9.99
N THR A 55 17.62 26.15 9.80
CA THR A 55 17.64 24.92 9.01
C THR A 55 16.35 24.83 8.20
N ILE A 56 16.41 24.37 6.97
CA ILE A 56 15.22 24.03 6.19
C ILE A 56 15.15 22.52 6.08
N TRP A 57 13.98 21.97 6.42
CA TRP A 57 13.68 20.56 6.38
C TRP A 57 12.74 20.26 5.22
N PHE A 58 12.84 19.07 4.66
CA PHE A 58 11.95 18.58 3.59
C PHE A 58 11.97 17.06 3.52
N GLY A 59 10.91 16.49 2.93
CA GLY A 59 10.86 15.08 2.57
C GLY A 59 11.25 14.88 1.12
N GLN A 60 12.00 13.80 0.83
CA GLN A 60 12.28 13.36 -0.54
C GLN A 60 12.42 11.85 -0.55
N PHE A 61 11.83 11.20 -1.54
CA PHE A 61 12.05 9.77 -1.74
C PHE A 61 13.54 9.46 -1.89
N ARG A 62 13.89 8.28 -1.39
CA ARG A 62 15.23 7.71 -1.40
C ARG A 62 16.02 8.10 -2.65
N THR A 63 16.97 8.98 -2.47
CA THR A 63 17.86 9.44 -3.51
C THR A 63 19.17 9.90 -2.90
N PRO A 64 20.30 9.31 -3.29
CA PRO A 64 21.60 9.86 -2.93
C PRO A 64 21.70 11.29 -3.44
N VAL A 65 22.06 12.23 -2.56
CA VAL A 65 22.25 13.64 -2.89
C VAL A 65 23.74 13.93 -2.88
N THR A 66 24.26 14.42 -4.00
CA THR A 66 25.66 14.88 -4.10
C THR A 66 25.69 16.37 -4.38
N MET A 67 26.21 17.14 -3.42
CA MET A 67 26.33 18.59 -3.55
C MET A 67 27.41 18.98 -4.56
N GLN A 68 27.20 20.08 -5.28
CA GLN A 68 28.28 20.69 -6.06
C GLN A 68 29.32 21.29 -5.17
N GLU A 69 30.59 21.24 -5.60
CA GLU A 69 31.71 21.84 -4.89
C GLU A 69 31.51 23.36 -4.70
N GLY A 70 31.79 23.87 -3.49
CA GLY A 70 31.59 25.29 -3.16
C GLY A 70 30.14 25.71 -2.91
N ALA A 71 29.21 24.78 -2.72
CA ALA A 71 27.83 25.09 -2.37
C ALA A 71 27.76 25.91 -1.06
N PRO A 72 26.84 26.92 -0.98
CA PRO A 72 26.71 27.79 0.19
C PRO A 72 26.04 27.12 1.40
N ALA A 73 25.50 25.91 1.22
CA ALA A 73 24.88 25.09 2.26
C ALA A 73 25.08 23.63 1.95
N ALA A 74 24.90 22.75 2.93
CA ALA A 74 24.84 21.30 2.77
C ALA A 74 23.40 20.82 2.76
N ILE A 75 23.13 19.77 1.99
CA ILE A 75 21.91 18.95 2.14
C ILE A 75 22.33 17.66 2.82
N GLU A 76 21.72 17.35 3.95
CA GLU A 76 22.02 16.19 4.77
C GLU A 76 20.81 15.29 4.85
N HIS A 77 21.01 13.99 4.61
CA HIS A 77 20.02 12.94 4.89
C HIS A 77 19.98 12.67 6.39
N VAL A 78 18.81 12.64 6.97
CA VAL A 78 18.63 12.47 8.42
C VAL A 78 18.15 11.06 8.76
N SER A 79 17.05 10.63 8.17
CA SER A 79 16.48 9.29 8.38
C SER A 79 15.28 9.10 7.44
N GLY A 80 15.10 7.92 6.86
CA GLY A 80 14.01 7.65 5.93
C GLY A 80 13.98 8.63 4.77
N THR A 81 12.88 9.31 4.56
CA THR A 81 12.76 10.34 3.51
C THR A 81 13.07 11.76 4.00
N LEU A 82 13.53 11.95 5.23
CA LEU A 82 13.78 13.26 5.83
C LEU A 82 15.18 13.78 5.52
N TYR A 83 15.22 14.98 4.97
CA TYR A 83 16.45 15.73 4.65
C TYR A 83 16.43 17.11 5.30
N ARG A 84 17.63 17.71 5.43
CA ARG A 84 17.76 19.08 5.89
C ARG A 84 18.82 19.86 5.12
N VAL A 85 18.56 21.15 4.92
CA VAL A 85 19.54 22.13 4.43
C VAL A 85 20.16 22.84 5.61
N ILE A 86 21.49 22.77 5.73
CA ILE A 86 22.28 23.47 6.76
C ILE A 86 23.07 24.56 6.08
N PRO A 87 22.86 25.85 6.40
CA PRO A 87 23.62 26.95 5.80
C PRO A 87 25.07 26.91 6.24
N GLY A 88 25.98 26.99 5.27
CA GLY A 88 27.44 27.07 5.52
C GLY A 88 27.96 28.52 5.64
N THR A 89 27.23 29.50 5.09
CA THR A 89 27.60 30.91 5.06
C THR A 89 26.38 31.81 5.32
N ASP A 90 26.62 32.97 5.95
CA ASP A 90 25.60 34.02 6.08
C ASP A 90 25.31 34.65 4.71
N THR A 91 24.06 34.73 4.36
CA THR A 91 23.59 35.31 3.09
C THR A 91 23.10 36.76 3.24
N ASP A 92 23.10 37.32 4.44
CA ASP A 92 22.47 38.64 4.76
C ASP A 92 21.00 38.72 4.23
N GLY A 93 20.26 37.61 4.24
CA GLY A 93 18.92 37.57 3.70
C GLY A 93 18.82 37.54 2.17
N LYS A 94 19.95 37.41 1.46
CA LYS A 94 19.96 37.28 0.01
C LYS A 94 19.61 35.86 -0.41
N THR A 95 19.09 35.73 -1.63
CA THR A 95 18.79 34.43 -2.23
C THR A 95 19.99 33.49 -2.18
N MET A 96 19.80 32.32 -1.63
CA MET A 96 20.74 31.20 -1.66
C MET A 96 20.35 30.23 -2.76
N SER A 97 21.29 29.82 -3.61
CA SER A 97 21.09 28.85 -4.66
C SER A 97 21.98 27.63 -4.41
N LEU A 98 21.34 26.45 -4.39
CA LEU A 98 21.99 25.16 -4.21
C LEU A 98 21.77 24.33 -5.46
N SER A 99 22.82 23.71 -5.98
CA SER A 99 22.71 22.70 -7.02
C SER A 99 23.25 21.37 -6.50
N TYR A 100 22.54 20.30 -6.78
CA TYR A 100 22.89 18.97 -6.34
C TYR A 100 22.47 17.92 -7.35
N SER A 101 23.27 16.87 -7.47
CA SER A 101 22.94 15.72 -8.30
C SER A 101 22.13 14.71 -7.49
N ALA A 102 21.06 14.21 -8.11
CA ALA A 102 20.20 13.18 -7.55
C ALA A 102 19.58 12.31 -8.67
N ARG A 103 18.74 11.34 -8.34
CA ARG A 103 18.04 10.57 -9.37
C ARG A 103 17.10 11.46 -10.20
N PRO A 104 16.97 11.21 -11.50
CA PRO A 104 15.97 11.87 -12.33
C PRO A 104 14.56 11.63 -11.80
N LEU A 105 13.68 12.60 -12.00
CA LEU A 105 12.28 12.44 -11.62
C LEU A 105 11.48 11.72 -12.71
N VAL A 106 10.84 10.64 -12.33
CA VAL A 106 9.80 10.00 -13.15
C VAL A 106 8.49 10.81 -13.06
N ASN A 107 8.11 11.16 -11.84
CA ASN A 107 6.88 11.91 -11.54
C ASN A 107 7.07 12.85 -10.33
N GLN A 108 6.04 13.66 -10.03
CA GLN A 108 6.10 14.69 -8.98
C GLN A 108 6.36 14.11 -7.57
N CYS A 109 5.91 12.89 -7.28
CA CYS A 109 6.08 12.31 -5.94
C CYS A 109 7.55 12.08 -5.56
N ARG A 110 8.46 12.15 -6.54
CA ARG A 110 9.91 12.06 -6.34
C ARG A 110 10.57 13.39 -6.04
N ALA A 111 9.88 14.51 -6.25
CA ALA A 111 10.40 15.83 -5.93
C ALA A 111 10.44 16.06 -4.41
N PRO A 112 11.38 16.90 -3.91
CA PRO A 112 11.35 17.32 -2.52
C PRO A 112 10.05 18.05 -2.19
N GLU A 113 9.46 17.74 -1.03
CA GLU A 113 8.21 18.38 -0.61
C GLU A 113 8.12 18.52 0.92
N GLY A 114 7.07 19.16 1.44
CA GLY A 114 6.89 19.35 2.88
C GLY A 114 7.94 20.27 3.52
N PHE A 115 8.36 21.32 2.82
CA PHE A 115 9.39 22.23 3.30
C PHE A 115 8.94 23.05 4.49
N TYR A 116 9.79 23.14 5.50
CA TYR A 116 9.63 24.06 6.63
C TYR A 116 10.96 24.64 7.11
N LEU A 117 10.88 25.87 7.60
CA LEU A 117 12.00 26.58 8.20
C LEU A 117 11.95 26.41 9.72
N GLN A 118 13.05 26.03 10.31
CA GLN A 118 13.24 26.01 11.74
C GLN A 118 14.43 26.90 12.11
N LYS A 119 14.20 27.90 12.96
CA LYS A 119 15.22 28.69 13.55
C LYS A 119 15.50 28.25 14.99
N LYS A 120 16.71 28.41 15.46
CA LYS A 120 17.10 28.06 16.82
C LYS A 120 16.15 28.73 17.84
N GLY A 121 15.49 27.91 18.66
CA GLY A 121 14.55 28.36 19.69
C GLY A 121 13.19 28.89 19.22
N GLU A 122 12.89 28.85 17.90
CA GLU A 122 11.58 29.21 17.34
C GLU A 122 10.79 27.95 16.93
N LYS A 123 9.47 28.06 16.85
CA LYS A 123 8.62 27.01 16.28
C LYS A 123 8.87 26.90 14.77
N PRO A 124 8.83 25.69 14.20
CA PRO A 124 8.96 25.50 12.76
C PRO A 124 7.82 26.20 12.00
N VAL A 125 8.14 26.72 10.81
CA VAL A 125 7.21 27.46 9.96
C VAL A 125 7.19 26.84 8.57
N PRO A 126 6.00 26.44 8.05
CA PRO A 126 5.89 25.87 6.70
C PRO A 126 6.32 26.89 5.64
N LEU A 127 7.00 26.42 4.62
CA LEU A 127 7.47 27.23 3.50
C LEU A 127 6.60 27.00 2.27
N LYS A 128 6.31 28.08 1.53
CA LYS A 128 5.76 27.95 0.18
C LYS A 128 6.85 27.49 -0.77
N VAL A 129 6.50 26.51 -1.61
CA VAL A 129 7.36 25.97 -2.64
C VAL A 129 6.76 26.24 -4.01
N SER A 130 7.61 26.60 -4.96
CA SER A 130 7.25 26.66 -6.38
C SER A 130 8.13 25.67 -7.12
N TYR A 131 7.52 24.87 -8.00
CA TYR A 131 8.22 23.86 -8.78
C TYR A 131 8.31 24.25 -10.24
N SER A 132 9.41 23.86 -10.86
CA SER A 132 9.61 23.90 -12.32
C SER A 132 10.06 22.52 -12.76
N PHE A 133 9.15 21.77 -13.39
CA PHE A 133 9.42 20.44 -13.90
C PHE A 133 9.81 20.49 -15.39
N LEU A 134 10.64 19.56 -15.80
CA LEU A 134 10.85 19.26 -17.21
C LEU A 134 9.57 18.64 -17.80
N PRO A 135 9.35 18.76 -19.11
CA PRO A 135 8.25 18.03 -19.77
C PRO A 135 8.32 16.52 -19.44
N ALA A 136 7.17 15.91 -19.22
CA ALA A 136 7.07 14.47 -19.08
C ALA A 136 7.55 13.77 -20.35
N GLU A 137 8.03 12.54 -20.23
CA GLU A 137 8.12 11.63 -21.35
C GLU A 137 6.71 11.43 -21.95
N LYS A 138 6.64 10.89 -23.17
CA LYS A 138 5.35 10.63 -23.80
C LYS A 138 4.55 9.66 -22.93
N ALA A 139 3.33 10.05 -22.54
CA ALA A 139 2.41 9.21 -21.79
C ALA A 139 2.21 7.87 -22.50
N ARG A 140 2.12 6.81 -21.72
CA ARG A 140 1.71 5.50 -22.24
C ARG A 140 0.24 5.56 -22.56
N THR A 141 -0.11 5.16 -23.76
CA THR A 141 -1.50 4.97 -24.18
C THR A 141 -1.61 3.60 -24.81
N PHE A 142 -2.75 2.96 -24.63
CA PHE A 142 -3.09 1.77 -25.40
C PHE A 142 -4.28 2.07 -26.30
N GLU A 143 -4.30 1.45 -27.47
CA GLU A 143 -5.44 1.51 -28.38
C GLU A 143 -6.42 0.40 -28.00
N TRP A 144 -7.70 0.71 -28.09
CA TRP A 144 -8.79 -0.24 -27.85
C TRP A 144 -9.97 0.10 -28.76
N HIS A 145 -10.84 -0.86 -29.00
CA HIS A 145 -12.01 -0.70 -29.86
C HIS A 145 -13.28 -0.86 -29.05
N HIS A 146 -14.14 0.15 -29.09
CA HIS A 146 -15.38 0.13 -28.35
C HIS A 146 -16.32 -0.97 -28.89
N VAL A 147 -16.81 -1.80 -27.96
CA VAL A 147 -17.81 -2.86 -28.19
C VAL A 147 -19.07 -2.48 -27.44
N ALA A 148 -20.21 -2.46 -28.14
CA ALA A 148 -21.48 -2.10 -27.50
C ALA A 148 -21.81 -3.04 -26.34
N THR A 149 -22.15 -2.46 -25.16
CA THR A 149 -22.43 -3.19 -23.94
C THR A 149 -23.93 -3.40 -23.71
N GLY A 150 -24.29 -4.57 -23.24
CA GLY A 150 -25.66 -4.95 -22.84
C GLY A 150 -25.86 -4.97 -21.33
N VAL A 151 -27.07 -5.36 -20.91
CA VAL A 151 -27.43 -5.41 -19.47
C VAL A 151 -26.60 -6.42 -18.68
N PHE A 152 -26.20 -7.53 -19.31
CA PHE A 152 -25.41 -8.59 -18.68
C PHE A 152 -23.89 -8.38 -18.74
N ASP A 153 -23.45 -7.29 -19.35
CA ASP A 153 -22.03 -6.93 -19.39
C ASP A 153 -21.66 -6.22 -18.09
N ILE A 154 -21.12 -6.98 -17.16
CA ILE A 154 -20.70 -6.56 -15.82
C ILE A 154 -19.27 -7.03 -15.53
N ILE A 155 -18.64 -6.48 -14.51
CA ILE A 155 -17.34 -6.91 -14.00
C ILE A 155 -17.51 -7.33 -12.52
N PRO A 156 -17.05 -8.54 -12.14
CA PRO A 156 -16.50 -9.62 -12.99
C PRO A 156 -17.56 -10.21 -13.91
N ARG A 157 -17.12 -10.70 -15.10
CA ARG A 157 -18.04 -11.25 -16.11
C ARG A 157 -18.70 -12.53 -15.65
N LEU A 158 -19.97 -12.64 -16.00
CA LEU A 158 -20.79 -13.83 -15.71
C LEU A 158 -20.35 -15.03 -16.56
N LYS A 159 -20.25 -16.20 -15.94
CA LYS A 159 -19.87 -17.43 -16.63
C LYS A 159 -20.96 -17.98 -17.52
N GLN A 160 -22.22 -17.95 -17.05
CA GLN A 160 -23.36 -18.54 -17.78
C GLN A 160 -24.61 -17.66 -17.64
N VAL A 161 -25.16 -17.26 -18.77
CA VAL A 161 -26.43 -16.52 -18.86
C VAL A 161 -27.32 -17.18 -19.91
N GLU A 162 -28.50 -17.65 -19.51
CA GLU A 162 -29.54 -18.17 -20.37
C GLU A 162 -30.71 -17.18 -20.40
N VAL A 163 -30.84 -16.40 -21.47
CA VAL A 163 -31.91 -15.42 -21.64
C VAL A 163 -33.20 -16.13 -22.06
N ARG A 164 -34.34 -15.68 -21.53
CA ARG A 164 -35.68 -16.20 -21.76
C ARG A 164 -36.63 -15.11 -22.23
N ASP A 165 -37.81 -15.50 -22.71
CA ASP A 165 -38.88 -14.55 -23.03
C ASP A 165 -39.46 -13.96 -21.76
N GLY A 166 -39.72 -12.62 -21.77
CA GLY A 166 -40.24 -11.89 -20.62
C GLY A 166 -39.26 -10.89 -20.04
N THR A 167 -39.69 -10.18 -19.02
CA THR A 167 -38.86 -9.23 -18.26
C THR A 167 -39.24 -9.22 -16.78
N THR A 168 -38.28 -9.15 -15.92
CA THR A 168 -38.43 -9.00 -14.45
C THR A 168 -37.98 -7.61 -14.02
N ASN A 169 -38.85 -6.91 -13.28
CA ASN A 169 -38.46 -5.61 -12.67
C ASN A 169 -37.67 -5.85 -11.38
N ILE A 170 -36.47 -5.32 -11.36
CA ILE A 170 -35.51 -5.46 -10.23
C ILE A 170 -35.27 -4.15 -9.49
N GLN A 171 -36.17 -3.15 -9.59
CA GLN A 171 -36.04 -1.87 -8.88
C GLN A 171 -35.86 -2.07 -7.36
N TYR A 172 -36.67 -2.96 -6.80
CA TYR A 172 -36.53 -3.39 -5.42
C TYR A 172 -35.97 -4.82 -5.47
N LEU A 173 -34.78 -5.04 -4.91
CA LEU A 173 -34.15 -6.36 -4.86
C LEU A 173 -34.86 -7.26 -3.83
N ALA A 174 -36.15 -7.43 -4.01
CA ALA A 174 -36.96 -8.34 -3.20
C ALA A 174 -36.71 -9.77 -3.67
N VAL A 175 -35.67 -10.40 -3.13
CA VAL A 175 -35.41 -11.83 -3.36
C VAL A 175 -36.56 -12.62 -2.73
N ASN A 176 -37.31 -13.32 -3.55
CA ASN A 176 -38.51 -14.05 -3.13
C ASN A 176 -38.17 -15.27 -2.26
N ASP A 177 -37.10 -15.96 -2.60
CA ASP A 177 -36.54 -17.03 -1.80
C ASP A 177 -35.04 -17.17 -2.05
N THR A 178 -34.32 -17.61 -1.01
CA THR A 178 -32.92 -18.01 -1.09
C THR A 178 -32.82 -19.46 -0.64
N LYS A 179 -32.31 -20.32 -1.50
CA LYS A 179 -32.05 -21.73 -1.19
C LYS A 179 -30.56 -21.99 -1.13
N TYR A 180 -30.14 -22.83 -0.19
CA TYR A 180 -28.74 -23.20 -0.06
C TYR A 180 -28.52 -24.65 -0.55
N ASP A 181 -27.53 -24.82 -1.46
CA ASP A 181 -27.04 -26.11 -1.94
C ASP A 181 -25.53 -26.26 -1.63
N PRO A 182 -25.19 -26.81 -0.48
CA PRO A 182 -23.78 -26.94 -0.05
C PRO A 182 -22.99 -28.00 -0.84
N GLN A 183 -23.58 -28.62 -1.87
CA GLN A 183 -22.86 -29.51 -2.77
C GLN A 183 -22.14 -28.77 -3.92
N GLN A 184 -22.49 -27.49 -4.12
CA GLN A 184 -21.83 -26.62 -5.08
C GLN A 184 -20.48 -26.13 -4.56
N VAL A 185 -19.65 -25.58 -5.45
CA VAL A 185 -18.37 -24.96 -5.05
C VAL A 185 -18.62 -23.72 -4.18
N PRO A 186 -17.75 -23.41 -3.21
CA PRO A 186 -17.91 -22.21 -2.38
C PRO A 186 -18.07 -20.93 -3.20
N GLY A 187 -19.01 -20.08 -2.79
CA GLY A 187 -19.30 -18.82 -3.48
C GLY A 187 -20.16 -18.95 -4.75
N TRP A 188 -20.56 -20.17 -5.13
CA TRP A 188 -21.46 -20.41 -6.26
C TRP A 188 -22.86 -19.85 -6.00
N TYR A 189 -23.50 -19.35 -7.07
CA TYR A 189 -24.89 -18.93 -7.02
C TYR A 189 -25.60 -19.14 -8.37
N ARG A 190 -26.93 -19.19 -8.28
CA ARG A 190 -27.83 -19.14 -9.43
C ARG A 190 -28.94 -18.13 -9.17
N ILE A 191 -29.14 -17.22 -10.13
CA ILE A 191 -30.26 -16.29 -10.13
C ILE A 191 -31.23 -16.71 -11.22
N THR A 192 -32.53 -16.82 -10.90
CA THR A 192 -33.60 -16.97 -11.89
C THR A 192 -34.52 -15.77 -11.82
N LEU A 193 -34.67 -15.09 -12.97
CA LEU A 193 -35.62 -14.02 -13.18
C LEU A 193 -36.73 -14.54 -14.09
N ASP A 194 -37.97 -14.59 -13.59
CA ASP A 194 -39.17 -15.10 -14.30
C ASP A 194 -40.43 -14.35 -13.83
N GLY A 195 -40.36 -13.04 -13.73
CA GLY A 195 -41.34 -12.17 -13.11
C GLY A 195 -41.15 -12.05 -11.60
N ALA A 196 -40.25 -12.84 -11.02
CA ALA A 196 -39.79 -12.80 -9.63
C ALA A 196 -38.27 -13.00 -9.56
N ILE A 197 -37.67 -12.78 -8.38
CA ILE A 197 -36.22 -12.97 -8.15
C ILE A 197 -36.04 -14.20 -7.25
N HIS A 198 -35.42 -15.25 -7.78
CA HIS A 198 -35.08 -16.44 -7.03
C HIS A 198 -33.56 -16.62 -7.00
N VAL A 199 -33.01 -16.93 -5.82
CA VAL A 199 -31.57 -17.15 -5.60
C VAL A 199 -31.36 -18.54 -5.02
N GLU A 200 -30.47 -19.29 -5.64
CA GLU A 200 -29.85 -20.49 -5.07
C GLU A 200 -28.35 -20.19 -4.86
N ALA A 201 -27.79 -20.60 -3.74
CA ALA A 201 -26.39 -20.34 -3.41
C ALA A 201 -25.76 -21.54 -2.72
N ALA A 202 -24.44 -21.72 -2.86
CA ALA A 202 -23.71 -22.74 -2.11
C ALA A 202 -23.69 -22.43 -0.61
N ASP A 203 -23.49 -21.15 -0.31
CA ASP A 203 -23.23 -20.61 1.03
C ASP A 203 -23.64 -19.13 1.11
N ARG A 204 -23.35 -18.51 2.26
CA ARG A 204 -23.60 -17.08 2.49
C ARG A 204 -22.86 -16.18 1.47
N GLU A 205 -21.62 -16.54 1.11
CA GLU A 205 -20.82 -15.77 0.15
C GLU A 205 -21.47 -15.80 -1.24
N GLY A 206 -21.91 -16.97 -1.70
CA GLY A 206 -22.66 -17.10 -2.95
C GLY A 206 -23.94 -16.25 -2.98
N ALA A 207 -24.67 -16.17 -1.87
CA ALA A 207 -25.84 -15.30 -1.77
C ALA A 207 -25.46 -13.81 -1.88
N ILE A 208 -24.36 -13.38 -1.27
CA ILE A 208 -23.83 -12.01 -1.38
C ILE A 208 -23.41 -11.72 -2.83
N HIS A 209 -22.71 -12.65 -3.50
CA HIS A 209 -22.32 -12.51 -4.89
C HIS A 209 -23.54 -12.38 -5.83
N ALA A 210 -24.62 -13.10 -5.54
CA ALA A 210 -25.88 -12.96 -6.28
C ALA A 210 -26.46 -11.54 -6.13
N VAL A 211 -26.47 -10.99 -4.91
CA VAL A 211 -26.92 -9.60 -4.66
C VAL A 211 -26.04 -8.59 -5.39
N ALA A 212 -24.71 -8.74 -5.35
CA ALA A 212 -23.79 -7.89 -6.10
C ALA A 212 -24.09 -7.92 -7.62
N THR A 213 -24.33 -9.11 -8.17
CA THR A 213 -24.74 -9.27 -9.57
C THR A 213 -26.06 -8.54 -9.86
N LEU A 214 -27.09 -8.73 -9.02
CA LEU A 214 -28.37 -8.03 -9.19
C LEU A 214 -28.24 -6.51 -9.11
N ASN A 215 -27.37 -5.99 -8.23
CA ASN A 215 -27.06 -4.57 -8.14
C ASN A 215 -26.45 -4.05 -9.45
N LYS A 216 -25.47 -4.76 -10.02
CA LYS A 216 -24.86 -4.38 -11.31
C LYS A 216 -25.86 -4.41 -12.46
N LEU A 217 -26.71 -5.45 -12.53
CA LEU A 217 -27.79 -5.50 -13.53
C LEU A 217 -28.76 -4.32 -13.38
N ARG A 218 -29.11 -3.95 -12.14
CA ARG A 218 -29.97 -2.81 -11.85
C ARG A 218 -29.35 -1.49 -12.29
N GLN A 219 -28.02 -1.32 -12.11
CA GLN A 219 -27.27 -0.15 -12.57
C GLN A 219 -27.22 -0.05 -14.10
N ASN A 220 -27.28 -1.19 -14.81
CA ASN A 220 -27.19 -1.25 -16.26
C ASN A 220 -28.52 -1.02 -16.99
N THR A 221 -29.62 -0.76 -16.28
CA THR A 221 -30.96 -0.52 -16.85
C THR A 221 -31.54 0.79 -16.35
N GLU A 222 -32.15 1.59 -17.23
CA GLU A 222 -32.78 2.85 -16.88
C GLU A 222 -34.15 2.65 -16.19
N ASP A 223 -34.90 1.62 -16.59
CA ASP A 223 -36.27 1.32 -16.15
C ASP A 223 -36.33 0.12 -15.17
N PHE A 224 -35.17 -0.39 -14.77
CA PHE A 224 -35.01 -1.57 -13.89
C PHE A 224 -35.61 -2.87 -14.44
N ASN A 225 -35.93 -2.94 -15.72
CA ASN A 225 -36.42 -4.14 -16.37
C ASN A 225 -35.27 -4.93 -17.00
N VAL A 226 -35.03 -6.13 -16.47
CA VAL A 226 -34.02 -7.07 -16.98
C VAL A 226 -34.73 -8.19 -17.71
N PRO A 227 -34.26 -8.66 -18.89
CA PRO A 227 -34.78 -9.83 -19.54
C PRO A 227 -34.85 -11.03 -18.58
N ASP A 228 -35.95 -11.82 -18.63
CA ASP A 228 -36.02 -13.05 -17.86
C ASP A 228 -34.84 -13.96 -18.23
N CYS A 229 -34.22 -14.56 -17.24
CA CYS A 229 -32.99 -15.32 -17.45
C CYS A 229 -32.69 -16.30 -16.32
N VAL A 230 -31.74 -17.18 -16.59
CA VAL A 230 -31.01 -17.91 -15.56
C VAL A 230 -29.55 -17.55 -15.65
N ILE A 231 -29.01 -17.05 -14.56
CA ILE A 231 -27.58 -16.75 -14.39
C ILE A 231 -27.01 -17.82 -13.46
N THR A 232 -25.93 -18.49 -13.86
CA THR A 232 -25.20 -19.43 -13.00
C THR A 232 -23.73 -19.03 -13.00
N ASP A 233 -23.17 -18.78 -11.80
CA ASP A 233 -21.85 -18.17 -11.69
C ASP A 233 -21.13 -18.60 -10.41
N TRP A 234 -19.78 -18.55 -10.42
CA TRP A 234 -18.93 -18.94 -9.29
C TRP A 234 -17.50 -18.39 -9.44
N PRO A 235 -16.74 -18.20 -8.34
CA PRO A 235 -15.33 -17.81 -8.44
C PRO A 235 -14.45 -19.01 -8.85
N ASP A 236 -13.42 -18.75 -9.66
CA ASP A 236 -12.36 -19.74 -9.93
C ASP A 236 -11.33 -19.80 -8.79
N LEU A 237 -11.04 -18.66 -8.16
CA LEU A 237 -10.13 -18.58 -7.04
C LEU A 237 -10.87 -18.25 -5.74
N PRO A 238 -10.59 -18.95 -4.63
CA PRO A 238 -11.27 -18.74 -3.35
C PRO A 238 -10.84 -17.48 -2.62
N TYR A 239 -9.75 -16.80 -3.06
CA TYR A 239 -9.23 -15.58 -2.47
C TYR A 239 -9.13 -14.48 -3.54
N ARG A 240 -9.88 -13.40 -3.36
CA ARG A 240 -9.91 -12.22 -4.24
C ARG A 240 -9.72 -10.98 -3.38
N GLY A 241 -8.47 -10.54 -3.29
CA GLY A 241 -8.06 -9.57 -2.27
C GLY A 241 -7.70 -8.18 -2.79
N LEU A 242 -7.84 -7.23 -1.89
CA LEU A 242 -7.21 -5.93 -1.95
C LEU A 242 -6.43 -5.69 -0.65
N MET A 243 -5.14 -5.39 -0.75
CA MET A 243 -4.37 -4.86 0.38
C MET A 243 -4.43 -3.34 0.36
N LEU A 244 -4.63 -2.74 1.52
CA LEU A 244 -4.57 -1.31 1.75
C LEU A 244 -3.57 -1.01 2.87
N ASP A 245 -2.52 -0.28 2.53
CA ASP A 245 -1.61 0.28 3.51
C ASP A 245 -2.25 1.50 4.18
N ILE A 246 -2.46 1.42 5.48
CA ILE A 246 -2.92 2.52 6.32
C ILE A 246 -1.82 3.02 7.27
N SER A 247 -0.64 2.39 7.23
CA SER A 247 0.50 2.74 8.06
C SER A 247 1.21 4.00 7.56
N ARG A 248 1.59 4.02 6.26
CA ARG A 248 2.31 5.17 5.67
C ARG A 248 1.44 6.41 5.64
N ASN A 249 0.22 6.30 5.12
CA ASN A 249 -0.80 7.34 5.24
C ASN A 249 -2.12 6.71 5.66
N PHE A 250 -2.77 7.35 6.62
CA PHE A 250 -3.95 6.79 7.28
C PHE A 250 -5.23 7.06 6.49
N THR A 251 -5.99 6.00 6.23
CA THR A 251 -7.34 6.07 5.68
C THR A 251 -8.34 6.14 6.85
N ARG A 252 -9.23 7.15 6.85
CA ARG A 252 -10.23 7.32 7.92
C ARG A 252 -11.27 6.21 7.89
N LYS A 253 -11.86 5.91 9.05
CA LYS A 253 -12.85 4.85 9.19
C LYS A 253 -14.00 4.99 8.18
N ASP A 254 -14.61 6.18 8.08
CA ASP A 254 -15.75 6.38 7.19
C ASP A 254 -15.40 6.14 5.71
N ASP A 255 -14.18 6.52 5.30
CA ASP A 255 -13.66 6.26 3.96
C ASP A 255 -13.39 4.76 3.74
N LEU A 256 -12.89 4.06 4.75
CA LEU A 256 -12.66 2.62 4.69
C LEU A 256 -13.98 1.85 4.60
N LEU A 257 -14.99 2.21 5.39
CA LEU A 257 -16.32 1.60 5.32
C LEU A 257 -16.94 1.82 3.93
N ARG A 258 -16.79 3.02 3.38
CA ARG A 258 -17.24 3.33 2.01
C ARG A 258 -16.50 2.51 0.95
N LEU A 259 -15.19 2.30 1.11
CA LEU A 259 -14.41 1.46 0.21
C LEU A 259 -14.91 0.00 0.26
N ILE A 260 -15.17 -0.53 1.46
CA ILE A 260 -15.74 -1.88 1.64
C ILE A 260 -17.07 -2.02 0.90
N ASP A 261 -17.95 -1.01 0.97
CA ASP A 261 -19.23 -0.99 0.25
C ASP A 261 -19.06 -1.04 -1.28
N ILE A 262 -17.99 -0.45 -1.81
CA ILE A 262 -17.69 -0.50 -3.24
C ILE A 262 -17.08 -1.85 -3.64
N LEU A 263 -16.18 -2.39 -2.82
CA LEU A 263 -15.46 -3.64 -3.14
C LEU A 263 -16.39 -4.86 -3.24
N VAL A 264 -17.44 -4.92 -2.42
CA VAL A 264 -18.40 -6.04 -2.45
C VAL A 264 -19.13 -6.13 -3.80
N GLU A 265 -19.37 -5.01 -4.48
CA GLU A 265 -20.01 -4.98 -5.81
C GLU A 265 -19.16 -5.67 -6.90
N TYR A 266 -17.84 -5.81 -6.65
CA TYR A 266 -16.90 -6.53 -7.53
C TYR A 266 -16.54 -7.93 -7.00
N LYS A 267 -17.32 -8.45 -6.02
CA LYS A 267 -17.13 -9.79 -5.44
C LYS A 267 -15.75 -10.01 -4.82
N VAL A 268 -15.12 -8.93 -4.34
CA VAL A 268 -13.93 -8.99 -3.48
C VAL A 268 -14.33 -9.61 -2.15
N ASP A 269 -13.52 -10.54 -1.63
CA ASP A 269 -13.84 -11.26 -0.40
C ASP A 269 -12.77 -11.15 0.69
N ARG A 270 -11.64 -10.50 0.39
CA ARG A 270 -10.57 -10.22 1.36
C ARG A 270 -10.13 -8.77 1.28
N LEU A 271 -10.08 -8.13 2.45
CA LEU A 271 -9.42 -6.85 2.66
C LEU A 271 -8.21 -7.09 3.57
N HIS A 272 -7.02 -7.04 2.99
CA HIS A 272 -5.78 -7.13 3.73
C HIS A 272 -5.41 -5.72 4.21
N LEU A 273 -5.36 -5.52 5.52
CA LEU A 273 -5.17 -4.21 6.13
C LEU A 273 -3.78 -4.14 6.77
N HIS A 274 -2.85 -3.46 6.09
CA HIS A 274 -1.49 -3.25 6.55
C HIS A 274 -1.45 -2.05 7.51
N PHE A 275 -1.47 -2.34 8.84
CA PHE A 275 -1.70 -1.32 9.85
C PHE A 275 -0.47 -0.96 10.70
N GLY A 276 0.62 -1.71 10.62
CA GLY A 276 1.83 -1.48 11.40
C GLY A 276 3.09 -1.63 10.56
N ASP A 277 3.85 -0.51 10.42
CA ASP A 277 5.08 -0.42 9.64
C ASP A 277 5.97 0.69 10.24
N ASP A 278 7.01 1.11 9.53
CA ASP A 278 8.02 2.09 9.97
C ASP A 278 7.39 3.45 10.32
N GLU A 279 6.42 3.90 9.52
CA GLU A 279 5.86 5.25 9.61
C GLU A 279 4.62 5.36 10.48
N GLY A 280 4.01 4.23 10.87
CA GLY A 280 2.81 4.30 11.68
C GLY A 280 2.31 2.97 12.23
N TRP A 281 1.63 3.06 13.36
CA TRP A 281 0.85 1.99 13.96
C TRP A 281 -0.60 2.43 14.12
N ARG A 282 -1.57 1.72 13.52
CA ARG A 282 -2.91 2.27 13.26
C ARG A 282 -4.07 1.58 13.97
N ILE A 283 -3.83 0.59 14.80
CA ILE A 283 -4.88 -0.09 15.59
C ILE A 283 -4.51 -0.04 17.08
N GLU A 284 -5.47 0.36 17.90
CA GLU A 284 -5.31 0.35 19.35
C GLU A 284 -5.10 -1.09 19.87
N ILE A 285 -4.06 -1.28 20.67
CA ILE A 285 -3.74 -2.57 21.32
C ILE A 285 -3.91 -2.39 22.81
N ASP A 286 -4.79 -3.21 23.39
CA ASP A 286 -5.10 -3.14 24.81
C ASP A 286 -3.85 -3.25 25.69
N GLY A 287 -3.68 -2.27 26.59
CA GLY A 287 -2.54 -2.18 27.50
C GLY A 287 -1.22 -1.67 26.87
N LEU A 288 -1.21 -1.31 25.58
CA LEU A 288 -0.06 -0.71 24.88
C LEU A 288 -0.44 0.64 24.24
N PRO A 289 -0.87 1.64 25.04
CA PRO A 289 -1.36 2.89 24.50
C PRO A 289 -0.32 3.70 23.73
N GLU A 290 0.97 3.45 23.93
CA GLU A 290 2.05 4.15 23.24
C GLU A 290 2.05 3.86 21.73
N LEU A 291 1.56 2.69 21.31
CA LEU A 291 1.44 2.33 19.90
C LEU A 291 0.53 3.32 19.13
N THR A 292 -0.52 3.82 19.76
CA THR A 292 -1.44 4.76 19.14
C THR A 292 -1.27 6.21 19.62
N SER A 293 -0.93 6.43 20.89
CA SER A 293 -0.70 7.81 21.38
C SER A 293 0.64 8.40 20.88
N TYR A 294 1.56 7.55 20.43
CA TYR A 294 2.84 7.94 19.89
C TYR A 294 3.07 7.42 18.46
N GLY A 295 2.97 6.11 18.25
CA GLY A 295 3.25 5.47 16.96
C GLY A 295 2.26 5.79 15.83
N ALA A 296 1.09 6.35 16.13
CA ALA A 296 0.10 6.75 15.12
C ALA A 296 0.24 8.21 14.65
N PHE A 297 1.25 8.94 15.14
CA PHE A 297 1.41 10.37 14.86
C PHE A 297 2.83 10.67 14.42
N ARG A 298 2.98 11.45 13.36
CA ARG A 298 4.24 11.95 12.86
C ARG A 298 4.27 13.46 12.88
N GLY A 299 5.45 14.02 13.19
CA GLY A 299 5.61 15.46 13.25
C GLY A 299 7.08 15.86 13.13
N ILE A 300 7.32 17.15 13.11
CA ILE A 300 8.66 17.71 13.07
C ILE A 300 9.36 17.42 14.41
N PRO A 301 10.57 16.87 14.39
CA PRO A 301 11.34 16.69 15.61
C PRO A 301 11.73 18.06 16.20
N GLU A 302 11.55 18.20 17.51
CA GLU A 302 12.17 19.32 18.23
C GLU A 302 13.69 19.11 18.31
N LEU A 303 14.43 20.20 18.06
CA LEU A 303 15.89 20.17 18.18
C LEU A 303 16.35 20.67 19.54
N GLN A 304 17.42 20.05 20.04
CA GLN A 304 18.18 20.56 21.17
C GLN A 304 19.02 21.78 20.76
N GLU A 305 19.66 22.44 21.76
CA GLU A 305 20.52 23.59 21.49
C GLU A 305 21.72 23.26 20.59
N ASP A 306 22.22 22.04 20.62
CA ASP A 306 23.33 21.56 19.79
C ASP A 306 22.91 21.10 18.39
N GLY A 307 21.59 21.18 18.05
CA GLY A 307 21.02 20.75 16.78
C GLY A 307 20.69 19.28 16.69
N SER A 308 20.92 18.49 17.74
CA SER A 308 20.43 17.11 17.81
C SER A 308 18.91 17.05 18.05
N ILE A 309 18.30 15.93 17.71
CA ILE A 309 16.86 15.71 17.92
C ILE A 309 16.61 15.58 19.43
N LYS A 310 15.70 16.39 19.97
CA LYS A 310 15.39 16.45 21.41
C LYS A 310 14.74 15.16 21.91
N GLU A 311 13.84 14.58 21.13
CA GLU A 311 13.22 13.30 21.42
C GLU A 311 13.74 12.26 20.41
N PRO A 312 14.67 11.38 20.80
CA PRO A 312 15.27 10.40 19.89
C PRO A 312 14.27 9.36 19.39
N TYR A 313 13.11 9.23 20.06
CA TYR A 313 12.04 8.31 19.66
C TYR A 313 10.99 8.91 18.74
N ALA A 314 11.11 10.19 18.36
CA ALA A 314 10.10 10.85 17.54
C ALA A 314 9.96 10.18 16.16
N LEU A 315 8.71 9.86 15.79
CA LEU A 315 8.39 9.50 14.41
C LEU A 315 8.44 10.77 13.56
N GLN A 316 9.31 10.77 12.58
CA GLN A 316 9.59 11.92 11.73
C GLN A 316 8.52 12.08 10.63
N PRO A 317 8.34 13.30 10.08
CA PRO A 317 7.37 13.54 9.01
C PRO A 317 7.87 13.02 7.66
N THR A 318 7.99 11.71 7.53
CA THR A 318 8.28 11.06 6.26
C THR A 318 7.09 11.14 5.31
N TYR A 319 7.31 10.99 4.01
CA TYR A 319 6.27 11.07 2.97
C TYR A 319 5.36 12.30 3.11
N CYS A 320 5.96 13.46 3.43
CA CYS A 320 5.28 14.75 3.64
C CYS A 320 4.21 14.72 4.73
N GLY A 321 4.51 14.06 5.82
CA GLY A 321 3.72 14.09 7.03
C GLY A 321 3.46 15.51 7.53
N SER A 322 2.59 15.64 8.51
CA SER A 322 2.21 16.92 9.10
C SER A 322 3.39 17.60 9.79
N LEU A 323 3.43 18.94 9.69
CA LEU A 323 4.28 19.77 10.52
C LEU A 323 3.89 19.73 12.00
N ASP A 324 2.63 19.46 12.26
CA ASP A 324 2.06 19.36 13.59
C ASP A 324 1.64 17.91 13.85
N ARG A 325 2.23 17.33 14.86
CA ARG A 325 1.92 16.02 15.33
C ARG A 325 0.44 15.89 15.78
N ASP A 326 -0.14 16.99 16.26
CA ASP A 326 -1.54 17.04 16.73
C ASP A 326 -2.53 17.40 15.59
N ASP A 327 -2.06 17.57 14.35
CA ASP A 327 -2.93 17.85 13.20
C ASP A 327 -3.75 16.62 12.82
N ALA A 328 -4.97 16.57 13.30
CA ALA A 328 -5.91 15.51 12.98
C ALA A 328 -6.37 15.50 11.51
N ALA A 329 -6.12 16.55 10.73
CA ALA A 329 -6.44 16.59 9.31
C ALA A 329 -5.34 15.93 8.44
N SER A 330 -4.14 15.77 8.98
CA SER A 330 -3.03 15.16 8.28
C SER A 330 -3.29 13.68 7.98
N PRO A 331 -3.05 13.20 6.76
CA PRO A 331 -3.10 11.75 6.46
C PRO A 331 -1.98 10.97 7.17
N ALA A 332 -0.93 11.64 7.65
CA ALA A 332 0.12 11.00 8.43
C ALA A 332 -0.35 10.56 9.83
N ASN A 333 -1.46 11.11 10.32
CA ASN A 333 -1.92 10.98 11.69
C ASN A 333 -3.27 10.30 11.78
N GLY A 334 -3.42 9.41 12.75
CA GLY A 334 -4.66 8.73 13.03
C GLY A 334 -4.52 7.24 13.31
N TYR A 335 -5.54 6.70 13.90
CA TYR A 335 -5.64 5.26 14.20
C TYR A 335 -7.11 4.88 14.38
N TYR A 336 -7.40 3.61 14.34
CA TYR A 336 -8.68 3.04 14.74
C TYR A 336 -8.62 2.66 16.23
N SER A 337 -9.55 3.19 17.02
CA SER A 337 -9.77 2.71 18.39
C SER A 337 -10.22 1.25 18.35
N HIS A 338 -10.21 0.58 19.51
CA HIS A 338 -10.75 -0.78 19.64
C HIS A 338 -12.18 -0.86 19.06
N ALA A 339 -13.05 0.09 19.42
CA ALA A 339 -14.42 0.13 18.93
C ALA A 339 -14.52 0.40 17.43
N ASP A 340 -13.68 1.29 16.89
CA ASP A 340 -13.66 1.55 15.44
C ASP A 340 -13.25 0.31 14.65
N PHE A 341 -12.26 -0.45 15.14
CA PHE A 341 -11.81 -1.64 14.44
C PHE A 341 -12.84 -2.78 14.53
N VAL A 342 -13.51 -2.95 15.68
CA VAL A 342 -14.66 -3.88 15.81
C VAL A 342 -15.76 -3.52 14.81
N GLU A 343 -16.15 -2.24 14.68
CA GLU A 343 -17.14 -1.79 13.70
C GLU A 343 -16.71 -2.07 12.26
N ILE A 344 -15.43 -1.87 11.92
CA ILE A 344 -14.89 -2.21 10.59
C ILE A 344 -15.02 -3.71 10.31
N LEU A 345 -14.69 -4.56 11.29
CA LEU A 345 -14.79 -6.00 11.16
C LEU A 345 -16.25 -6.47 10.96
N GLU A 346 -17.19 -5.93 11.75
CA GLU A 346 -18.63 -6.21 11.61
C GLU A 346 -19.14 -5.78 10.22
N HIS A 347 -18.83 -4.55 9.81
CA HIS A 347 -19.26 -4.01 8.53
C HIS A 347 -18.73 -4.80 7.34
N ALA A 348 -17.45 -5.19 7.37
CA ALA A 348 -16.84 -6.01 6.33
C ALA A 348 -17.45 -7.41 6.29
N TRP A 349 -17.61 -8.04 7.46
CA TRP A 349 -18.18 -9.38 7.54
C TRP A 349 -19.63 -9.43 7.09
N ASP A 350 -20.44 -8.44 7.39
CA ASP A 350 -21.82 -8.33 6.91
C ASP A 350 -21.90 -8.30 5.38
N ARG A 351 -20.84 -7.84 4.72
CA ARG A 351 -20.69 -7.81 3.26
C ARG A 351 -19.93 -8.99 2.67
N GLY A 352 -19.60 -9.98 3.48
CA GLY A 352 -18.87 -11.18 3.03
C GLY A 352 -17.36 -10.96 2.85
N ILE A 353 -16.83 -9.79 3.27
CA ILE A 353 -15.40 -9.49 3.20
C ILE A 353 -14.74 -9.86 4.53
N ARG A 354 -13.71 -10.69 4.47
CA ARG A 354 -12.84 -11.00 5.61
C ARG A 354 -11.69 -10.01 5.65
N VAL A 355 -11.47 -9.40 6.79
CA VAL A 355 -10.30 -8.53 7.02
C VAL A 355 -9.13 -9.42 7.44
N ILE A 356 -7.96 -9.21 6.85
CA ILE A 356 -6.68 -9.83 7.23
C ILE A 356 -5.83 -8.73 7.85
N PRO A 357 -5.60 -8.74 9.18
CA PRO A 357 -4.80 -7.72 9.83
C PRO A 357 -3.31 -8.03 9.64
N GLU A 358 -2.52 -7.01 9.27
CA GLU A 358 -1.08 -7.11 9.14
C GLU A 358 -0.36 -6.06 9.97
N PHE A 359 0.61 -6.52 10.78
CA PHE A 359 1.69 -5.68 11.29
C PHE A 359 3.02 -6.31 10.90
N ASP A 360 3.91 -5.48 10.36
CA ASP A 360 5.15 -6.01 9.80
C ASP A 360 6.21 -6.26 10.86
N THR A 361 6.84 -7.41 10.77
CA THR A 361 7.93 -7.89 11.64
C THR A 361 8.73 -8.98 10.92
N PRO A 362 10.04 -9.12 11.15
CA PRO A 362 10.88 -8.35 12.06
C PRO A 362 11.45 -7.04 11.48
N GLY A 363 11.41 -6.84 10.17
CA GLY A 363 11.66 -5.59 9.47
C GLY A 363 10.45 -4.64 9.58
N HIS A 364 10.52 -3.48 8.94
CA HIS A 364 9.39 -2.54 8.82
C HIS A 364 8.65 -2.26 10.15
N SER A 365 9.38 -2.26 11.28
CA SER A 365 8.77 -2.23 12.61
C SER A 365 9.04 -0.94 13.39
N ARG A 366 9.55 0.12 12.74
CA ARG A 366 10.05 1.31 13.45
C ARG A 366 9.02 1.97 14.35
N ALA A 367 7.76 2.09 13.91
CA ALA A 367 6.72 2.69 14.75
C ALA A 367 6.51 1.90 16.06
N ALA A 368 6.51 0.56 16.00
CA ALA A 368 6.42 -0.29 17.17
C ALA A 368 7.67 -0.19 18.04
N VAL A 369 8.87 -0.24 17.45
CA VAL A 369 10.16 -0.12 18.16
C VAL A 369 10.19 1.20 18.94
N LYS A 370 9.93 2.33 18.29
CA LYS A 370 9.97 3.65 18.94
C LYS A 370 8.89 3.83 19.98
N SER A 371 7.70 3.28 19.78
CA SER A 371 6.63 3.30 20.78
C SER A 371 7.00 2.53 22.04
N MET A 372 7.64 1.38 21.91
CA MET A 372 8.07 0.58 23.05
C MET A 372 9.31 1.17 23.76
N GLU A 373 10.18 1.85 23.05
CA GLU A 373 11.27 2.67 23.62
C GLU A 373 10.69 3.83 24.47
N VAL A 374 9.68 4.53 23.97
CA VAL A 374 8.95 5.58 24.69
C VAL A 374 8.32 5.03 25.95
N ARG A 375 7.67 3.85 25.89
CA ARG A 375 7.11 3.17 27.06
C ARG A 375 8.19 2.89 28.09
N ALA A 376 9.28 2.26 27.68
CA ALA A 376 10.39 1.92 28.56
C ALA A 376 11.00 3.16 29.22
N ALA A 377 11.18 4.25 28.47
CA ALA A 377 11.73 5.50 28.98
C ALA A 377 10.79 6.22 29.98
N ARG A 378 9.49 6.22 29.71
CA ARG A 378 8.50 6.92 30.55
C ARG A 378 8.07 6.16 31.78
N THR A 379 7.98 4.83 31.70
CA THR A 379 7.41 3.99 32.76
C THR A 379 8.43 3.10 33.47
N GLY A 380 9.59 2.88 32.84
CA GLY A 380 10.58 1.88 33.26
C GLY A 380 10.20 0.45 32.87
N ASP A 381 9.02 0.22 32.23
CA ASP A 381 8.53 -1.09 31.82
C ASP A 381 9.19 -1.52 30.50
N ARG A 382 10.00 -2.58 30.58
CA ARG A 382 10.73 -3.17 29.45
C ARG A 382 10.12 -4.50 28.96
N THR A 383 8.93 -4.86 29.46
CA THR A 383 8.27 -6.14 29.16
C THR A 383 8.05 -6.33 27.65
N TYR A 384 7.86 -5.24 26.92
CA TYR A 384 7.57 -5.22 25.49
C TYR A 384 8.63 -4.49 24.66
N LEU A 385 9.83 -4.26 25.23
CA LEU A 385 10.90 -3.56 24.52
C LEU A 385 11.39 -4.40 23.34
N LEU A 386 11.50 -3.75 22.16
CA LEU A 386 11.81 -4.40 20.88
C LEU A 386 13.24 -4.18 20.41
N SER A 387 13.97 -3.28 21.08
CA SER A 387 15.35 -2.93 20.75
C SER A 387 16.29 -3.23 21.91
N GLU A 388 17.55 -3.50 21.60
CA GLU A 388 18.63 -3.69 22.55
C GLU A 388 19.51 -2.44 22.54
N PRO A 389 19.63 -1.70 23.68
CA PRO A 389 20.42 -0.45 23.71
C PRO A 389 21.91 -0.62 23.38
N GLU A 390 22.45 -1.81 23.59
CA GLU A 390 23.85 -2.17 23.34
C GLU A 390 24.11 -2.67 21.91
N ASP A 391 23.07 -2.78 21.07
CA ASP A 391 23.18 -3.21 19.69
C ASP A 391 23.98 -2.18 18.87
N LYS A 392 24.99 -2.65 18.16
CA LYS A 392 25.87 -1.88 17.29
C LYS A 392 25.78 -2.34 15.84
N SER A 393 24.69 -2.96 15.47
CA SER A 393 24.44 -3.34 14.09
C SER A 393 24.38 -2.13 13.18
N GLU A 394 25.01 -2.25 12.04
CA GLU A 394 25.00 -1.20 11.00
C GLU A 394 24.24 -1.73 9.78
N TYR A 395 23.10 -1.14 9.49
CA TYR A 395 22.29 -1.48 8.33
C TYR A 395 21.51 -0.27 7.82
N VAL A 396 21.04 -0.37 6.60
CA VAL A 396 20.12 0.59 6.00
C VAL A 396 18.99 -0.19 5.34
N SER A 397 17.76 0.06 5.75
CA SER A 397 16.59 -0.57 5.16
C SER A 397 16.27 0.01 3.78
N VAL A 398 15.35 -0.64 3.06
CA VAL A 398 14.87 -0.13 1.75
C VAL A 398 14.17 1.23 1.86
N GLN A 399 13.70 1.59 3.06
CA GLN A 399 13.09 2.88 3.38
C GLN A 399 14.09 3.89 4.00
N ASP A 400 15.39 3.61 3.88
CA ASP A 400 16.51 4.42 4.43
C ASP A 400 16.51 4.61 5.96
N TYR A 401 15.87 3.69 6.71
CA TYR A 401 15.99 3.63 8.16
C TYR A 401 17.15 2.73 8.61
N THR A 402 17.68 3.03 9.79
CA THR A 402 18.75 2.27 10.45
C THR A 402 18.34 1.72 11.82
N ASP A 403 17.05 1.83 12.15
CA ASP A 403 16.50 1.56 13.48
C ASP A 403 15.07 0.98 13.43
N ASN A 404 14.76 0.23 12.37
CA ASN A 404 13.40 -0.27 12.07
C ASN A 404 13.25 -1.79 12.23
N VAL A 405 14.25 -2.49 12.76
CA VAL A 405 14.22 -3.95 12.93
C VAL A 405 14.07 -4.30 14.41
N ILE A 406 13.12 -5.19 14.74
CA ILE A 406 12.99 -5.71 16.10
C ILE A 406 14.11 -6.69 16.41
N ASN A 407 14.54 -6.75 17.67
CA ASN A 407 15.54 -7.72 18.10
C ASN A 407 14.91 -9.08 18.40
N VAL A 408 15.15 -10.05 17.54
CA VAL A 408 14.53 -11.39 17.59
C VAL A 408 15.09 -12.30 18.71
N ALA A 409 16.19 -11.91 19.37
CA ALA A 409 16.73 -12.66 20.50
C ALA A 409 16.09 -12.29 21.83
N LEU A 410 15.35 -11.17 21.91
CA LEU A 410 14.75 -10.70 23.15
C LEU A 410 13.44 -11.45 23.47
N PRO A 411 13.26 -11.97 24.71
CA PRO A 411 11.97 -12.52 25.13
C PRO A 411 10.81 -11.50 25.08
N SER A 412 11.11 -10.22 25.28
CA SER A 412 10.14 -9.12 25.20
C SER A 412 9.53 -8.94 23.79
N THR A 413 10.25 -9.28 22.75
CA THR A 413 9.75 -9.32 21.37
C THR A 413 8.55 -10.27 21.25
N TYR A 414 8.66 -11.46 21.81
CA TYR A 414 7.58 -12.46 21.72
C TYR A 414 6.44 -12.17 22.71
N ALA A 415 6.73 -11.50 23.82
CA ALA A 415 5.69 -10.95 24.69
C ALA A 415 4.87 -9.89 23.97
N PHE A 416 5.51 -9.01 23.19
CA PHE A 416 4.86 -8.01 22.37
C PHE A 416 3.98 -8.64 21.28
N ILE A 417 4.53 -9.54 20.47
CA ILE A 417 3.79 -10.24 19.40
C ILE A 417 2.59 -10.99 19.99
N GLY A 418 2.78 -11.72 21.09
CA GLY A 418 1.69 -12.42 21.78
C GLY A 418 0.60 -11.47 22.26
N LYS A 419 0.96 -10.28 22.78
CA LYS A 419 0.00 -9.26 23.20
C LYS A 419 -0.81 -8.68 22.06
N VAL A 420 -0.17 -8.44 20.90
CA VAL A 420 -0.86 -7.99 19.67
C VAL A 420 -1.84 -9.07 19.20
N PHE A 421 -1.41 -10.34 19.15
CA PHE A 421 -2.28 -11.46 18.76
C PHE A 421 -3.50 -11.55 19.67
N ASP A 422 -3.30 -11.50 21.01
CA ASP A 422 -4.39 -11.57 21.98
C ASP A 422 -5.43 -10.45 21.78
N SER A 423 -4.97 -9.23 21.50
CA SER A 423 -5.85 -8.08 21.25
C SER A 423 -6.64 -8.24 19.96
N LEU A 424 -5.99 -8.65 18.86
CA LEU A 424 -6.67 -8.89 17.58
C LEU A 424 -7.71 -10.02 17.71
N ILE A 425 -7.35 -11.15 18.32
CA ILE A 425 -8.28 -12.26 18.56
C ILE A 425 -9.51 -11.79 19.35
N ALA A 426 -9.32 -10.96 20.37
CA ALA A 426 -10.42 -10.43 21.17
C ALA A 426 -11.37 -9.55 20.33
N MET A 427 -10.84 -8.64 19.49
CA MET A 427 -11.63 -7.77 18.63
C MET A 427 -12.44 -8.56 17.59
N TYR A 428 -11.83 -9.57 16.93
CA TYR A 428 -12.55 -10.45 15.99
C TYR A 428 -13.66 -11.25 16.65
N LYS A 429 -13.40 -11.73 17.86
CA LYS A 429 -14.40 -12.45 18.66
C LYS A 429 -15.56 -11.53 19.06
N GLU A 430 -15.28 -10.29 19.43
CA GLU A 430 -16.28 -9.28 19.78
C GLU A 430 -17.14 -8.95 18.56
N ALA A 431 -16.53 -8.72 17.40
CA ALA A 431 -17.21 -8.45 16.13
C ALA A 431 -17.98 -9.67 15.56
N GLY A 432 -17.76 -10.88 16.08
CA GLY A 432 -18.33 -12.09 15.48
C GLY A 432 -17.82 -12.37 14.06
N ALA A 433 -16.71 -11.76 13.66
CA ALA A 433 -16.08 -11.92 12.38
C ALA A 433 -15.02 -13.04 12.41
N PRO A 434 -14.82 -13.79 11.30
CA PRO A 434 -13.79 -14.85 11.27
C PRO A 434 -12.38 -14.22 11.17
N LEU A 435 -11.47 -14.63 12.05
CA LEU A 435 -10.04 -14.38 11.92
C LEU A 435 -9.42 -15.52 11.12
N GLU A 436 -9.16 -15.29 9.83
CA GLU A 436 -8.59 -16.29 8.94
C GLU A 436 -7.10 -16.50 9.18
N ALA A 437 -6.37 -15.40 9.33
CA ALA A 437 -4.95 -15.35 9.66
C ALA A 437 -4.57 -13.98 10.23
N ILE A 438 -3.44 -13.93 10.94
CA ILE A 438 -2.72 -12.69 11.21
C ILE A 438 -1.51 -12.67 10.28
N HIS A 439 -1.42 -11.65 9.43
CA HIS A 439 -0.27 -11.44 8.55
C HIS A 439 0.84 -10.75 9.33
N ILE A 440 2.04 -11.33 9.29
CA ILE A 440 3.20 -10.88 10.09
C ILE A 440 4.23 -10.10 9.27
N GLY A 441 3.95 -9.82 7.98
CA GLY A 441 4.88 -9.22 7.05
C GLY A 441 6.01 -10.17 6.69
N GLY A 442 7.21 -9.87 7.13
CA GLY A 442 8.39 -10.73 7.05
C GLY A 442 9.36 -10.39 5.95
N ASP A 443 9.03 -9.39 5.13
CA ASP A 443 9.83 -8.96 4.00
C ASP A 443 10.96 -7.99 4.40
N GLU A 444 11.89 -7.85 3.49
CA GLU A 444 12.92 -6.79 3.41
C GLU A 444 13.73 -6.56 4.70
N VAL A 445 14.00 -7.61 5.50
CA VAL A 445 14.94 -7.50 6.61
C VAL A 445 16.31 -7.12 6.07
N PRO A 446 16.87 -5.96 6.46
CA PRO A 446 18.08 -5.45 5.83
C PRO A 446 19.32 -6.27 6.19
N GLU A 447 20.21 -6.43 5.20
CA GLU A 447 21.53 -6.99 5.45
C GLU A 447 22.29 -6.16 6.49
N GLY A 448 22.95 -6.83 7.44
CA GLY A 448 23.62 -6.18 8.56
C GLY A 448 22.77 -6.09 9.84
N ALA A 449 21.47 -6.32 9.79
CA ALA A 449 20.64 -6.42 10.99
C ALA A 449 21.18 -7.51 11.94
N TRP A 450 21.12 -7.22 13.26
CA TRP A 450 21.55 -8.11 14.37
C TRP A 450 23.03 -8.45 14.44
N THR A 451 23.85 -8.02 13.49
CA THR A 451 25.29 -8.36 13.42
C THR A 451 26.13 -7.78 14.58
N GLY A 452 25.63 -6.70 15.21
CA GLY A 452 26.24 -6.04 16.36
C GLY A 452 25.47 -6.21 17.67
N SER A 453 24.38 -6.99 17.68
CA SER A 453 23.54 -7.23 18.85
C SER A 453 24.14 -8.29 19.78
N PRO A 454 24.52 -7.94 21.03
CA PRO A 454 25.00 -8.92 22.01
C PRO A 454 24.03 -10.07 22.23
N ALA A 455 22.72 -9.81 22.31
CA ALA A 455 21.69 -10.84 22.52
C ALA A 455 21.60 -11.81 21.33
N CYS A 456 21.61 -11.30 20.10
CA CYS A 456 21.56 -12.12 18.89
C CYS A 456 22.84 -12.96 18.73
N LEU A 457 24.02 -12.37 18.98
CA LEU A 457 25.29 -13.08 18.93
C LEU A 457 25.37 -14.20 19.98
N ALA A 458 24.92 -13.95 21.22
CA ALA A 458 24.84 -14.99 22.25
C ALA A 458 23.86 -16.11 21.89
N LEU A 459 22.73 -15.77 21.25
CA LEU A 459 21.76 -16.76 20.77
C LEU A 459 22.34 -17.64 19.68
N LEU A 460 23.08 -17.05 18.71
CA LEU A 460 23.78 -17.80 17.66
C LEU A 460 24.82 -18.75 18.25
N GLU A 461 25.66 -18.27 19.16
CA GLU A 461 26.68 -19.07 19.84
C GLU A 461 26.06 -20.26 20.61
N ALA A 462 25.00 -20.01 21.38
CA ALA A 462 24.30 -21.04 22.14
C ALA A 462 23.71 -22.16 21.25
N ASN A 463 23.40 -21.86 19.99
CA ASN A 463 22.84 -22.80 19.01
C ASN A 463 23.90 -23.31 18.00
N GLY A 464 25.19 -22.97 18.17
CA GLY A 464 26.27 -23.40 17.27
C GLY A 464 26.11 -22.83 15.85
N LYS A 465 25.47 -21.66 15.69
CA LYS A 465 25.25 -20.94 14.45
C LYS A 465 26.22 -19.76 14.34
N ALA A 466 26.58 -19.37 13.12
CA ALA A 466 27.47 -18.24 12.88
C ALA A 466 26.84 -17.14 11.99
N ASP A 467 25.76 -17.48 11.27
CA ASP A 467 25.12 -16.62 10.30
C ASP A 467 23.82 -16.06 10.87
N THR A 468 23.66 -14.74 10.83
CA THR A 468 22.44 -14.05 11.26
C THR A 468 21.21 -14.43 10.43
N ALA A 469 21.37 -14.97 9.22
CA ALA A 469 20.26 -15.49 8.43
C ALA A 469 19.47 -16.58 9.15
N TRP A 470 20.14 -17.39 10.03
CA TRP A 470 19.44 -18.37 10.87
C TRP A 470 18.47 -17.74 11.88
N LEU A 471 18.65 -16.49 12.24
CA LEU A 471 17.77 -15.81 13.18
C LEU A 471 16.35 -15.66 12.62
N ILE A 472 16.15 -15.63 11.31
CA ILE A 472 14.82 -15.67 10.67
C ILE A 472 14.14 -17.02 10.97
N ASP A 473 14.86 -18.13 10.81
CA ASP A 473 14.32 -19.45 11.15
C ASP A 473 13.90 -19.54 12.64
N TYR A 474 14.76 -19.05 13.53
CA TYR A 474 14.44 -18.96 14.95
C TYR A 474 13.20 -18.09 15.20
N TYR A 475 13.15 -16.90 14.61
CA TYR A 475 12.04 -15.98 14.72
C TYR A 475 10.71 -16.61 14.28
N ILE A 476 10.68 -17.21 13.09
CA ILE A 476 9.49 -17.90 12.57
C ILE A 476 9.04 -19.02 13.52
N ASN A 477 9.95 -19.83 14.03
CA ASN A 477 9.61 -20.86 15.02
C ASN A 477 8.95 -20.29 16.28
N ARG A 478 9.44 -19.16 16.78
CA ARG A 478 8.88 -18.51 17.98
C ARG A 478 7.51 -17.87 17.71
N VAL A 479 7.30 -17.30 16.51
CA VAL A 479 5.98 -16.81 16.10
C VAL A 479 4.99 -17.97 15.94
N LEU A 480 5.44 -19.09 15.40
CA LEU A 480 4.63 -20.30 15.31
C LEU A 480 4.23 -20.85 16.69
N ASP A 481 5.12 -20.78 17.72
CA ASP A 481 4.75 -21.12 19.10
C ASP A 481 3.54 -20.28 19.56
N ILE A 482 3.60 -18.96 19.34
CA ILE A 482 2.54 -18.02 19.71
C ILE A 482 1.23 -18.31 18.97
N ALA A 483 1.30 -18.58 17.69
CA ALA A 483 0.15 -18.85 16.83
C ALA A 483 -0.53 -20.19 17.20
N GLU A 484 0.26 -21.24 17.40
CA GLU A 484 -0.22 -22.58 17.79
C GLU A 484 -0.88 -22.57 19.18
N GLU A 485 -0.28 -21.87 20.15
CA GLU A 485 -0.86 -21.72 21.50
C GLU A 485 -2.25 -21.06 21.46
N ARG A 486 -2.51 -20.21 20.49
CA ARG A 486 -3.77 -19.47 20.31
C ARG A 486 -4.71 -20.08 19.30
N GLY A 487 -4.29 -21.12 18.59
CA GLY A 487 -5.08 -21.79 17.57
C GLY A 487 -5.38 -20.88 16.35
N VAL A 488 -4.50 -19.94 16.02
CA VAL A 488 -4.61 -19.05 14.86
C VAL A 488 -3.57 -19.41 13.81
N LYS A 489 -3.85 -19.13 12.56
CA LYS A 489 -2.88 -19.24 11.47
C LYS A 489 -2.18 -17.91 11.24
N ILE A 490 -0.97 -17.99 10.67
CA ILE A 490 -0.26 -16.82 10.19
C ILE A 490 -0.32 -16.74 8.66
N ALA A 491 -0.09 -15.55 8.13
CA ALA A 491 0.24 -15.30 6.73
C ALA A 491 1.48 -14.40 6.67
N GLY A 492 2.07 -14.24 5.50
CA GLY A 492 3.22 -13.35 5.33
C GLY A 492 3.59 -13.16 3.86
N TRP A 493 4.51 -12.24 3.63
CA TRP A 493 5.13 -12.11 2.32
C TRP A 493 6.00 -13.33 2.02
N GLN A 494 6.35 -13.55 0.77
CA GLN A 494 7.13 -14.73 0.33
C GLN A 494 8.39 -15.00 1.17
N ASP A 495 8.95 -13.96 1.75
CA ASP A 495 10.21 -13.98 2.48
C ASP A 495 10.16 -14.89 3.72
N ILE A 496 8.99 -15.00 4.39
CA ILE A 496 8.83 -15.90 5.54
C ILE A 496 8.97 -17.38 5.19
N CYS A 497 8.93 -17.73 3.91
CA CYS A 497 9.09 -19.10 3.42
C CYS A 497 10.49 -19.40 2.90
N GLN A 498 11.39 -18.41 2.87
CA GLN A 498 12.73 -18.52 2.30
C GLN A 498 13.78 -18.75 3.39
N GLY A 499 14.84 -19.52 3.05
CA GLY A 499 16.00 -19.70 3.93
C GLY A 499 15.74 -20.50 5.20
N LEU A 500 14.57 -21.13 5.37
CA LEU A 500 14.21 -21.89 6.55
C LEU A 500 14.83 -23.28 6.57
N GLU A 501 15.11 -23.79 7.76
CA GLU A 501 15.45 -25.19 7.96
C GLU A 501 14.25 -26.09 7.56
N PRO A 502 14.48 -27.29 7.01
CA PRO A 502 13.39 -28.15 6.54
C PRO A 502 12.31 -28.45 7.59
N ALA A 503 12.68 -28.59 8.84
CA ALA A 503 11.74 -28.83 9.95
C ALA A 503 10.84 -27.63 10.20
N THR A 504 11.40 -26.42 10.16
CA THR A 504 10.67 -25.14 10.32
C THR A 504 9.72 -24.94 9.14
N LEU A 505 10.16 -25.17 7.91
CA LEU A 505 9.33 -25.07 6.72
C LEU A 505 8.12 -26.02 6.79
N GLU A 506 8.33 -27.28 7.18
CA GLU A 506 7.24 -28.24 7.33
C GLU A 506 6.27 -27.87 8.47
N ARG A 507 6.77 -27.25 9.54
CA ARG A 507 5.91 -26.69 10.60
C ARG A 507 5.12 -25.48 10.09
N LEU A 508 5.78 -24.56 9.39
CA LEU A 508 5.16 -23.37 8.80
C LEU A 508 4.02 -23.77 7.85
N LYS A 509 4.22 -24.71 6.95
CA LYS A 509 3.17 -25.18 6.01
C LYS A 509 1.87 -25.60 6.71
N ARG A 510 1.95 -26.20 7.91
CA ARG A 510 0.75 -26.60 8.66
C ARG A 510 0.01 -25.43 9.29
N ASN A 511 0.71 -24.34 9.59
CA ASN A 511 0.23 -23.17 10.32
C ASN A 511 0.05 -21.94 9.44
N LEU A 512 0.48 -22.01 8.18
CA LEU A 512 0.34 -20.94 7.19
C LEU A 512 -1.05 -20.98 6.56
N ALA A 513 -1.71 -19.83 6.51
CA ALA A 513 -2.92 -19.67 5.74
C ALA A 513 -2.57 -19.45 4.25
N PHE A 514 -1.62 -18.57 3.98
CA PHE A 514 -1.09 -18.29 2.64
C PHE A 514 0.21 -17.46 2.72
N ALA A 515 0.95 -17.46 1.60
CA ALA A 515 2.04 -16.54 1.35
C ALA A 515 1.69 -15.64 0.16
N ASN A 516 1.91 -14.33 0.30
CA ASN A 516 1.80 -13.37 -0.81
C ASN A 516 3.10 -13.33 -1.60
N LEU A 517 3.01 -13.59 -2.90
CA LEU A 517 4.16 -13.61 -3.82
C LEU A 517 4.21 -12.30 -4.60
N TRP A 518 5.08 -11.38 -4.21
CA TRP A 518 5.11 -10.00 -4.71
C TRP A 518 6.26 -9.72 -5.68
N THR A 519 7.46 -10.20 -5.41
CA THR A 519 8.60 -9.92 -6.29
C THR A 519 8.76 -10.95 -7.38
N VAL A 520 9.05 -10.47 -8.58
CA VAL A 520 9.44 -11.26 -9.75
C VAL A 520 10.82 -10.85 -10.26
N SER A 521 11.52 -10.02 -9.49
CA SER A 521 12.83 -9.50 -9.81
C SER A 521 13.94 -10.47 -9.37
N HIS A 522 15.15 -10.32 -9.93
CA HIS A 522 16.37 -10.99 -9.48
C HIS A 522 16.28 -12.53 -9.43
N GLY A 523 15.52 -13.11 -10.37
CA GLY A 523 15.37 -14.58 -10.46
C GLY A 523 14.35 -15.15 -9.47
N GLN A 524 13.49 -14.33 -8.86
CA GLN A 524 12.46 -14.77 -7.94
C GLN A 524 11.09 -15.00 -8.62
N ASP A 525 10.99 -14.83 -9.90
CA ASP A 525 9.78 -15.03 -10.70
C ASP A 525 9.26 -16.48 -10.71
N GLU A 526 10.11 -17.44 -10.31
CA GLU A 526 9.72 -18.86 -10.17
C GLU A 526 9.11 -19.22 -8.80
N LEU A 527 9.27 -18.37 -7.79
CA LEU A 527 8.92 -18.71 -6.40
C LEU A 527 7.44 -19.09 -6.24
N ALA A 528 6.54 -18.43 -6.96
CA ALA A 528 5.11 -18.74 -6.89
C ALA A 528 4.84 -20.23 -7.16
N TYR A 529 5.44 -20.77 -8.21
CA TYR A 529 5.24 -22.16 -8.60
C TYR A 529 6.13 -23.12 -7.81
N GLN A 530 7.32 -22.69 -7.40
CA GLN A 530 8.13 -23.48 -6.48
C GLN A 530 7.41 -23.71 -5.16
N PHE A 531 6.77 -22.69 -4.60
CA PHE A 531 6.00 -22.78 -3.34
C PHE A 531 4.71 -23.59 -3.52
N ALA A 532 3.95 -23.30 -4.56
CA ALA A 532 2.73 -24.05 -4.86
C ALA A 532 3.03 -25.55 -5.04
N ASN A 533 4.10 -25.90 -5.77
CA ASN A 533 4.54 -27.27 -5.98
C ASN A 533 5.01 -27.97 -4.69
N GLN A 534 5.40 -27.21 -3.67
CA GLN A 534 5.75 -27.71 -2.33
C GLN A 534 4.55 -27.78 -1.39
N GLY A 535 3.35 -27.44 -1.84
CA GLY A 535 2.13 -27.48 -1.04
C GLY A 535 1.90 -26.23 -0.18
N ILE A 536 2.58 -25.13 -0.45
CA ILE A 536 2.34 -23.83 0.20
C ILE A 536 1.17 -23.13 -0.51
N PRO A 537 0.13 -22.67 0.20
CA PRO A 537 -0.92 -21.85 -0.39
C PRO A 537 -0.37 -20.48 -0.80
N VAL A 538 -0.57 -20.12 -2.07
CA VAL A 538 -0.01 -18.93 -2.71
C VAL A 538 -1.12 -17.96 -3.12
N VAL A 539 -0.97 -16.69 -2.75
CA VAL A 539 -1.73 -15.56 -3.30
C VAL A 539 -0.82 -14.77 -4.24
N ILE A 540 -1.18 -14.71 -5.50
CA ILE A 540 -0.42 -13.98 -6.51
C ILE A 540 -0.58 -12.47 -6.28
N SER A 541 0.53 -11.80 -6.09
CA SER A 541 0.64 -10.37 -5.75
C SER A 541 1.73 -9.67 -6.58
N ASN A 542 2.08 -10.24 -7.74
CA ASN A 542 3.21 -9.82 -8.58
C ASN A 542 3.20 -8.31 -8.84
N ALA A 543 4.26 -7.61 -8.45
CA ALA A 543 4.34 -6.16 -8.54
C ALA A 543 3.99 -5.59 -9.94
N PRO A 544 4.48 -6.14 -11.06
CA PRO A 544 4.17 -5.59 -12.38
C PRO A 544 2.70 -5.64 -12.80
N ASN A 545 1.86 -6.45 -12.14
CA ASN A 545 0.45 -6.58 -12.45
C ASN A 545 -0.46 -6.16 -11.29
N CYS A 546 0.01 -6.32 -10.03
CA CYS A 546 -0.85 -6.24 -8.85
C CYS A 546 -0.58 -5.01 -7.99
N TYR A 547 0.52 -4.26 -8.18
CA TYR A 547 0.79 -3.05 -7.39
C TYR A 547 0.02 -1.86 -7.96
N LEU A 548 -1.10 -1.59 -7.32
CA LEU A 548 -2.03 -0.54 -7.73
C LEU A 548 -1.50 0.86 -7.41
N ASP A 549 -0.58 0.98 -6.46
CA ASP A 549 0.13 2.23 -6.13
C ASP A 549 1.14 2.65 -7.22
N PHE A 550 1.42 1.80 -8.20
CA PHE A 550 2.24 2.21 -9.33
C PHE A 550 1.50 3.21 -10.21
N ALA A 551 2.24 4.19 -10.73
CA ALA A 551 1.73 5.18 -11.66
C ALA A 551 1.14 4.51 -12.91
N TYR A 552 0.14 5.16 -13.50
CA TYR A 552 -0.45 4.69 -14.76
C TYR A 552 0.52 4.87 -15.94
N ASP A 553 1.29 5.98 -15.93
CA ASP A 553 2.25 6.30 -16.97
C ASP A 553 3.36 7.28 -16.49
N TYR A 554 4.12 7.82 -17.41
CA TYR A 554 5.15 8.85 -17.19
C TYR A 554 4.61 10.25 -16.93
N GLY A 555 3.32 10.42 -16.67
CA GLY A 555 2.72 11.72 -16.37
C GLY A 555 3.40 12.39 -15.17
N LYS A 556 3.83 13.67 -15.30
CA LYS A 556 4.43 14.40 -14.16
C LYS A 556 3.42 14.61 -13.03
N GLU A 557 2.13 14.63 -13.33
CA GLU A 557 1.04 14.76 -12.36
C GLU A 557 0.83 13.48 -11.54
N GLU A 558 1.31 12.33 -12.06
CA GLU A 558 1.19 11.05 -11.39
C GLU A 558 1.93 11.05 -10.06
N ARG A 559 1.33 10.38 -9.05
CA ARG A 559 1.91 10.26 -7.71
C ARG A 559 2.42 8.85 -7.41
N GLY A 560 2.03 7.88 -8.23
CA GLY A 560 2.34 6.48 -8.01
C GLY A 560 3.83 6.16 -8.10
N HIS A 561 4.20 5.05 -7.51
CA HIS A 561 5.54 4.47 -7.66
C HIS A 561 5.77 3.96 -9.09
N SER A 562 7.05 3.70 -9.42
CA SER A 562 7.45 3.19 -10.74
C SER A 562 8.68 2.28 -10.67
N TRP A 563 9.06 1.80 -9.48
CA TRP A 563 10.27 0.99 -9.33
C TRP A 563 10.16 -0.38 -10.01
N GLY A 564 8.96 -0.93 -10.14
CA GLY A 564 8.66 -2.19 -10.86
C GLY A 564 7.90 -1.97 -12.16
N GLY A 565 7.87 -0.74 -12.68
CA GLY A 565 7.18 -0.35 -13.92
C GLY A 565 5.91 0.45 -13.69
N PHE A 566 5.03 0.48 -14.70
CA PHE A 566 3.74 1.16 -14.66
C PHE A 566 2.61 0.14 -14.71
N VAL A 567 1.53 0.41 -13.98
CA VAL A 567 0.37 -0.49 -13.91
C VAL A 567 -0.89 0.27 -14.34
N ASP A 568 -1.47 -0.15 -15.45
CA ASP A 568 -2.71 0.31 -16.03
C ASP A 568 -3.76 -0.82 -16.05
N GLU A 569 -4.95 -0.56 -16.58
CA GLU A 569 -6.06 -1.51 -16.69
C GLU A 569 -5.69 -2.73 -17.54
N ARG A 570 -4.88 -2.53 -18.58
CA ARG A 570 -4.44 -3.61 -19.46
C ARG A 570 -3.43 -4.52 -18.77
N ARG A 571 -2.55 -3.95 -17.93
CA ARG A 571 -1.56 -4.67 -17.15
C ARG A 571 -2.23 -5.58 -16.10
N THR A 572 -3.21 -5.06 -15.38
CA THR A 572 -3.95 -5.84 -14.38
C THR A 572 -4.81 -6.93 -15.02
N PHE A 573 -5.49 -6.61 -16.13
CA PHE A 573 -6.30 -7.56 -16.89
C PHE A 573 -5.48 -8.69 -17.50
N SER A 574 -4.22 -8.44 -17.88
CA SER A 574 -3.34 -9.44 -18.48
C SER A 574 -2.77 -10.45 -17.48
N LEU A 575 -3.03 -10.31 -16.18
CA LEU A 575 -2.59 -11.28 -15.17
C LEU A 575 -3.12 -12.68 -15.47
N LEU A 576 -2.23 -13.66 -15.42
CA LEU A 576 -2.53 -15.08 -15.54
C LEU A 576 -2.07 -15.78 -14.26
N PRO A 577 -2.96 -16.10 -13.30
CA PRO A 577 -2.57 -16.69 -12.02
C PRO A 577 -1.84 -18.03 -12.17
N TYR A 578 -2.16 -18.76 -13.24
CA TYR A 578 -1.56 -20.07 -13.54
C TYR A 578 -0.44 -20.04 -14.60
N ASP A 579 -0.14 -18.85 -15.14
CA ASP A 579 1.01 -18.60 -16.04
C ASP A 579 1.56 -17.18 -15.85
N THR A 580 2.08 -16.90 -14.66
CA THR A 580 2.61 -15.57 -14.30
C THR A 580 3.75 -15.13 -15.22
N TYR A 581 4.48 -16.06 -15.83
CA TYR A 581 5.54 -15.74 -16.78
C TYR A 581 5.09 -15.00 -18.02
N ARG A 582 3.82 -15.20 -18.44
CA ARG A 582 3.20 -14.53 -19.59
C ARG A 582 2.24 -13.39 -19.22
N SER A 583 2.21 -13.00 -17.94
CA SER A 583 1.33 -11.93 -17.48
C SER A 583 1.78 -10.54 -17.91
N VAL A 584 3.07 -10.30 -18.10
CA VAL A 584 3.63 -9.01 -18.52
C VAL A 584 3.86 -9.03 -20.03
N ARG A 585 2.90 -8.47 -20.77
CA ARG A 585 2.87 -8.51 -22.25
C ARG A 585 3.46 -7.26 -22.91
N TRP A 586 3.70 -6.21 -22.15
CA TRP A 586 4.28 -4.95 -22.61
C TRP A 586 5.35 -4.48 -21.63
N ASP A 587 6.39 -3.84 -22.15
CA ASP A 587 7.38 -3.16 -21.31
C ASP A 587 6.85 -1.82 -20.77
N ASP A 588 7.67 -1.11 -20.03
CA ASP A 588 7.29 0.16 -19.41
C ASP A 588 7.07 1.30 -20.42
N TYR A 589 7.52 1.12 -21.66
CA TYR A 589 7.26 2.05 -22.76
C TYR A 589 6.05 1.66 -23.61
N GLY A 590 5.27 0.65 -23.21
CA GLY A 590 4.11 0.16 -23.94
C GLY A 590 4.47 -0.65 -25.18
N ARG A 591 5.73 -1.03 -25.39
CA ARG A 591 6.15 -1.90 -26.48
C ARG A 591 5.84 -3.34 -26.14
N MET A 592 5.40 -4.11 -27.13
CA MET A 592 5.12 -5.53 -26.95
C MET A 592 6.37 -6.28 -26.50
N ALA A 593 6.23 -7.08 -25.44
CA ALA A 593 7.25 -8.02 -24.99
C ALA A 593 7.16 -9.33 -25.78
N ASP A 594 8.29 -9.98 -26.02
CA ASP A 594 8.29 -11.35 -26.55
C ASP A 594 8.04 -12.33 -25.39
N ILE A 595 6.83 -12.89 -25.34
CA ILE A 595 6.41 -13.87 -24.31
C ILE A 595 6.51 -15.32 -24.81
N SER A 596 6.99 -15.55 -26.02
CA SER A 596 7.05 -16.90 -26.63
C SER A 596 7.91 -17.90 -25.85
N GLN A 597 8.91 -17.41 -25.16
CA GLN A 597 9.86 -18.21 -24.35
C GLN A 597 9.87 -17.76 -22.89
N ALA A 598 8.81 -17.10 -22.40
CA ALA A 598 8.79 -16.52 -21.05
C ALA A 598 8.97 -17.57 -19.93
N ASP A 599 8.55 -18.82 -20.18
CA ASP A 599 8.67 -19.97 -19.26
C ASP A 599 9.88 -20.90 -19.56
N ALA A 600 10.68 -20.59 -20.57
CA ALA A 600 11.78 -21.47 -21.00
C ALA A 600 12.82 -21.67 -19.88
N GLY A 601 12.99 -22.93 -19.47
CA GLY A 601 13.94 -23.29 -18.40
C GLY A 601 13.48 -22.96 -16.99
N LYS A 602 12.24 -22.48 -16.80
CA LYS A 602 11.68 -22.12 -15.50
C LYS A 602 10.84 -23.25 -14.90
N THR A 603 10.62 -23.19 -13.60
CA THR A 603 9.76 -24.12 -12.84
C THR A 603 8.32 -24.06 -13.31
N PRO A 604 7.74 -25.14 -13.88
CA PRO A 604 6.34 -25.14 -14.26
C PRO A 604 5.44 -25.31 -13.03
N LEU A 605 4.23 -24.77 -13.09
CA LEU A 605 3.18 -25.13 -12.14
C LEU A 605 2.71 -26.56 -12.43
N LEU A 606 2.87 -27.47 -11.47
CA LEU A 606 2.43 -28.85 -11.60
C LEU A 606 0.89 -28.91 -11.56
N PRO A 607 0.26 -29.81 -12.36
CA PRO A 607 -1.21 -29.93 -12.38
C PRO A 607 -1.82 -30.18 -11.00
N GLU A 608 -1.20 -31.01 -10.17
CA GLU A 608 -1.64 -31.32 -8.81
C GLU A 608 -1.46 -30.16 -7.82
N ALA A 609 -0.57 -29.22 -8.13
CA ALA A 609 -0.28 -28.04 -7.32
C ALA A 609 -1.15 -26.83 -7.69
N ARG A 610 -1.94 -26.91 -8.79
CA ARG A 610 -2.79 -25.80 -9.25
C ARG A 610 -3.74 -25.29 -8.16
N GLY A 611 -4.25 -26.18 -7.31
CA GLY A 611 -5.10 -25.81 -6.17
C GLY A 611 -4.39 -25.05 -5.06
N ASN A 612 -3.06 -25.00 -5.07
CA ASN A 612 -2.28 -24.22 -4.11
C ASN A 612 -2.10 -22.76 -4.56
N ILE A 613 -2.42 -22.41 -5.81
CA ILE A 613 -2.65 -21.02 -6.21
C ILE A 613 -4.07 -20.67 -5.78
N ILE A 614 -4.21 -20.10 -4.60
CA ILE A 614 -5.51 -19.89 -3.97
C ILE A 614 -6.15 -18.54 -4.30
N GLY A 615 -5.38 -17.59 -4.83
CA GLY A 615 -5.93 -16.25 -5.06
C GLY A 615 -5.04 -15.27 -5.76
N VAL A 616 -5.63 -14.11 -5.96
CA VAL A 616 -4.96 -12.90 -6.45
C VAL A 616 -5.27 -11.74 -5.51
N GLN A 617 -4.30 -10.84 -5.33
CA GLN A 617 -4.47 -9.66 -4.49
C GLN A 617 -3.81 -8.44 -5.14
N GLY A 618 -4.56 -7.33 -5.23
CA GLY A 618 -4.02 -6.03 -5.55
C GLY A 618 -3.38 -5.39 -4.32
N GLN A 619 -2.20 -4.76 -4.48
CA GLN A 619 -1.48 -4.07 -3.42
C GLN A 619 -1.63 -2.57 -3.59
N LEU A 620 -2.01 -1.85 -2.54
CA LEU A 620 -2.07 -0.39 -2.56
C LEU A 620 -1.24 0.16 -1.40
N TRP A 621 0.06 0.37 -1.66
CA TRP A 621 0.96 1.01 -0.72
C TRP A 621 0.69 2.53 -0.67
N ALA A 622 0.80 3.13 0.51
CA ALA A 622 0.24 4.46 0.75
C ALA A 622 1.27 5.58 0.91
N GLU A 623 2.54 5.37 0.60
CA GLU A 623 3.59 6.38 0.78
C GLU A 623 3.25 7.70 0.07
N THR A 624 2.63 7.61 -1.10
CA THR A 624 2.29 8.78 -1.93
C THR A 624 0.81 9.16 -1.88
N LEU A 625 -0.04 8.33 -1.24
CA LEU A 625 -1.49 8.50 -1.21
C LEU A 625 -1.91 9.28 0.02
N ARG A 626 -2.43 10.49 -0.14
CA ARG A 626 -2.70 11.45 0.94
C ARG A 626 -4.16 11.79 1.15
N SER A 627 -5.04 11.14 0.45
CA SER A 627 -6.48 11.36 0.55
C SER A 627 -7.23 10.14 0.05
N PHE A 628 -8.50 10.05 0.40
CA PHE A 628 -9.37 9.01 -0.14
C PHE A 628 -9.52 9.12 -1.67
N ASP A 629 -9.47 10.34 -2.21
CA ASP A 629 -9.45 10.56 -3.66
C ASP A 629 -8.24 9.91 -4.32
N HIS A 630 -7.05 9.98 -3.71
CA HIS A 630 -5.88 9.26 -4.22
C HIS A 630 -6.05 7.73 -4.09
N VAL A 631 -6.59 7.25 -2.97
CA VAL A 631 -6.87 5.82 -2.77
C VAL A 631 -7.79 5.30 -3.86
N THR A 632 -8.93 5.96 -4.10
CA THR A 632 -9.88 5.52 -5.13
C THR A 632 -9.34 5.69 -6.55
N TYR A 633 -8.59 6.76 -6.83
CA TYR A 633 -7.95 6.98 -8.13
C TYR A 633 -6.99 5.84 -8.49
N TYR A 634 -6.20 5.34 -7.54
CA TYR A 634 -5.24 4.26 -7.79
C TYR A 634 -5.86 2.86 -7.72
N ILE A 635 -7.02 2.69 -7.09
CA ILE A 635 -7.78 1.44 -7.17
C ILE A 635 -8.56 1.37 -8.49
N PHE A 636 -9.26 2.44 -8.87
CA PHE A 636 -10.23 2.40 -9.97
C PHE A 636 -9.76 3.17 -11.20
N PRO A 637 -9.93 2.59 -12.40
CA PRO A 637 -10.54 1.28 -12.68
C PRO A 637 -9.56 0.11 -12.72
N LYS A 638 -8.23 0.30 -12.57
CA LYS A 638 -7.24 -0.76 -12.85
C LYS A 638 -7.39 -2.03 -11.98
N ALA A 639 -7.85 -1.92 -10.74
CA ALA A 639 -8.09 -3.10 -9.90
C ALA A 639 -9.15 -4.06 -10.48
N LEU A 640 -10.04 -3.56 -11.34
CA LEU A 640 -11.08 -4.38 -11.97
C LEU A 640 -10.50 -5.54 -12.79
N GLY A 641 -9.31 -5.35 -13.38
CA GLY A 641 -8.60 -6.41 -14.09
C GLY A 641 -8.24 -7.58 -13.15
N LEU A 642 -7.79 -7.27 -11.93
CA LEU A 642 -7.46 -8.29 -10.92
C LEU A 642 -8.73 -8.98 -10.39
N PHE A 643 -9.82 -8.22 -10.17
CA PHE A 643 -11.09 -8.79 -9.72
C PHE A 643 -11.69 -9.73 -10.77
N GLU A 644 -11.58 -9.34 -12.06
CA GLU A 644 -11.93 -10.23 -13.18
C GLU A 644 -11.08 -11.51 -13.19
N ARG A 645 -9.76 -11.39 -13.00
CA ARG A 645 -8.86 -12.57 -12.98
C ARG A 645 -9.06 -13.45 -11.74
N GLY A 646 -9.43 -12.90 -10.61
CA GLY A 646 -9.79 -13.68 -9.43
C GLY A 646 -11.08 -14.48 -9.61
N TRP A 647 -12.04 -13.92 -10.35
CA TRP A 647 -13.31 -14.56 -10.68
C TRP A 647 -13.22 -15.52 -11.87
N ASN A 648 -12.51 -15.12 -12.92
CA ASN A 648 -12.30 -15.83 -14.19
C ASN A 648 -10.80 -16.03 -14.43
N ALA A 649 -10.17 -16.97 -13.71
CA ALA A 649 -8.72 -17.14 -13.67
C ALA A 649 -8.12 -17.75 -14.94
N SER A 650 -8.93 -18.41 -15.78
CA SER A 650 -8.49 -19.10 -17.00
C SER A 650 -9.18 -18.54 -18.23
N PRO A 651 -8.75 -17.35 -18.74
CA PRO A 651 -9.33 -16.79 -19.95
C PRO A 651 -9.00 -17.65 -21.18
N ALA A 652 -9.76 -17.48 -22.27
CA ALA A 652 -9.56 -18.23 -23.51
C ALA A 652 -8.14 -18.09 -24.10
N TRP A 653 -7.48 -16.97 -23.82
CA TRP A 653 -6.12 -16.64 -24.23
C TRP A 653 -5.03 -17.05 -23.22
N GLU A 654 -5.36 -17.81 -22.16
CA GLU A 654 -4.41 -18.22 -21.10
C GLU A 654 -3.13 -18.88 -21.67
N LYS A 655 -3.25 -19.67 -22.73
CA LYS A 655 -2.16 -20.44 -23.31
C LYS A 655 -1.46 -19.78 -24.49
N THR A 656 -1.79 -18.54 -24.80
CA THR A 656 -1.17 -17.85 -25.92
C THR A 656 0.31 -17.54 -25.63
N THR A 657 1.13 -17.64 -26.66
CA THR A 657 2.55 -17.27 -26.65
C THR A 657 2.84 -15.98 -27.39
N VAL A 658 1.78 -15.24 -27.78
CA VAL A 658 1.83 -14.03 -28.57
C VAL A 658 1.20 -12.89 -27.77
N SER A 659 1.90 -11.77 -27.61
CA SER A 659 1.46 -10.64 -26.78
C SER A 659 0.22 -9.91 -27.35
N ASP A 660 0.11 -9.83 -28.68
CA ASP A 660 -1.01 -9.21 -29.43
C ASP A 660 -2.04 -10.24 -29.92
N ASP A 661 -2.24 -11.32 -29.18
CA ASP A 661 -3.22 -12.34 -29.51
C ASP A 661 -4.60 -11.72 -29.74
N PRO A 662 -5.27 -12.00 -30.88
CA PRO A 662 -6.59 -11.47 -31.19
C PRO A 662 -7.64 -11.78 -30.11
N ALA A 663 -7.58 -12.96 -29.48
CA ALA A 663 -8.50 -13.34 -28.41
C ALA A 663 -8.29 -12.50 -27.15
N PHE A 664 -7.03 -12.12 -26.83
CA PHE A 664 -6.75 -11.17 -25.76
C PHE A 664 -7.31 -9.78 -26.11
N THR A 665 -7.06 -9.30 -27.33
CA THR A 665 -7.49 -7.96 -27.77
C THR A 665 -9.01 -7.83 -27.72
N GLU A 666 -9.75 -8.80 -28.29
CA GLU A 666 -11.21 -8.83 -28.26
C GLU A 666 -11.76 -8.87 -26.82
N ASP A 667 -11.15 -9.67 -25.96
CA ASP A 667 -11.52 -9.80 -24.56
C ASP A 667 -11.27 -8.51 -23.76
N PHE A 668 -10.14 -7.86 -24.00
CA PHE A 668 -9.79 -6.58 -23.40
C PHE A 668 -10.68 -5.44 -23.91
N ASP A 669 -10.95 -5.37 -25.21
CA ASP A 669 -11.83 -4.36 -25.81
C ASP A 669 -13.22 -4.40 -25.18
N ARG A 670 -13.77 -5.60 -24.98
CA ARG A 670 -15.04 -5.78 -24.27
C ARG A 670 -14.95 -5.37 -22.81
N PHE A 671 -13.92 -5.81 -22.10
CA PHE A 671 -13.70 -5.45 -20.70
C PHE A 671 -13.59 -3.94 -20.52
N PHE A 672 -12.80 -3.26 -21.36
CA PHE A 672 -12.60 -1.83 -21.26
C PHE A 672 -13.85 -1.03 -21.70
N SER A 673 -14.64 -1.57 -22.63
CA SER A 673 -15.96 -1.00 -23.00
C SER A 673 -16.92 -1.01 -21.80
N ILE A 674 -16.93 -2.08 -21.00
CA ILE A 674 -17.73 -2.12 -19.76
C ILE A 674 -17.25 -1.02 -18.78
N ILE A 675 -15.95 -0.84 -18.64
CA ILE A 675 -15.40 0.24 -17.80
C ILE A 675 -15.92 1.60 -18.24
N THR A 676 -15.81 1.91 -19.52
CA THR A 676 -16.21 3.24 -20.05
C THR A 676 -17.71 3.45 -20.03
N ASP A 677 -18.51 2.45 -20.33
CA ASP A 677 -19.96 2.56 -20.47
C ASP A 677 -20.70 2.44 -19.13
N ARG A 678 -20.15 1.67 -18.17
CA ARG A 678 -20.85 1.29 -16.94
C ARG A 678 -20.13 1.78 -15.68
N GLU A 679 -18.83 1.56 -15.57
CA GLU A 679 -18.11 1.84 -14.33
C GLU A 679 -17.78 3.33 -14.17
N TYR A 680 -17.41 4.06 -15.21
CA TYR A 680 -17.20 5.50 -15.12
C TYR A 680 -18.44 6.25 -14.65
N PRO A 681 -19.65 6.05 -15.23
CA PRO A 681 -20.87 6.65 -14.70
C PRO A 681 -21.20 6.23 -13.27
N TYR A 682 -20.88 4.98 -12.90
CA TYR A 682 -21.07 4.52 -11.53
C TYR A 682 -20.16 5.26 -10.55
N TYR A 683 -18.88 5.43 -10.86
CA TYR A 683 -17.95 6.19 -10.02
C TYR A 683 -18.34 7.66 -9.89
N GLU A 684 -18.82 8.27 -10.97
CA GLU A 684 -19.37 9.62 -10.96
C GLU A 684 -20.59 9.72 -10.02
N SER A 685 -21.48 8.73 -10.04
CA SER A 685 -22.65 8.66 -9.15
C SER A 685 -22.27 8.52 -7.68
N LEU A 686 -21.17 7.85 -7.39
CA LEU A 686 -20.60 7.71 -6.05
C LEU A 686 -19.81 8.96 -5.61
N GLY A 687 -19.43 9.84 -6.53
CA GLY A 687 -18.57 10.99 -6.26
C GLY A 687 -17.20 10.57 -5.74
N ILE A 688 -16.59 9.54 -6.35
CA ILE A 688 -15.21 9.12 -6.06
C ILE A 688 -14.29 9.52 -7.21
N SER A 689 -13.02 9.74 -6.89
CA SER A 689 -11.97 9.95 -7.89
C SER A 689 -11.57 8.63 -8.53
N TYR A 690 -11.31 8.66 -9.84
CA TYR A 690 -10.84 7.50 -10.59
C TYR A 690 -9.98 7.96 -11.78
N HIS A 691 -9.13 7.07 -12.27
CA HIS A 691 -8.36 7.35 -13.49
C HIS A 691 -9.27 7.23 -14.72
N ARG A 692 -9.13 8.20 -15.61
CA ARG A 692 -9.85 8.20 -16.89
C ARG A 692 -8.85 8.18 -18.04
N HIS A 693 -8.92 7.14 -18.84
CA HIS A 693 -8.02 6.94 -20.00
C HIS A 693 -8.34 7.90 -21.14
#